data_c8ac07fe002551a65c37ffe478ee47af
#
_entry.id   c8ac07fe002551a65c37ffe478ee47af
#
_cell.length_a   1.000
_cell.length_b   1.000
_cell.length_c   1.000
_cell.angle_alpha   90.00
_cell.angle_beta   90.00
_cell.angle_gamma   90.00
#
_symmetry.space_group_name_H-M   'P 1'
#
loop_
_entity.id
_entity.type
_entity.pdbx_description
1 polymer ?
#
loop_
_entity_poly.entity_id
_entity_poly.type
_entity_poly.pdbx_seq_one_letter_code
_entity_poly.pdbx_strand_id
1 'polypeptide(L)'
;MTKQARRRLIPFLVIIAASSVVLVTFFSRKDNTTQDLPEQTTTVATRDVVTPAPIVSTTNTSTPAEATPSTTEDSTGNSTKDSVQDSTDASALPAPFDVLQVMQHALKDTPLTLGSLENLEKWKLEAHFTQTGAGIQSIRFADIFETVDGKLAWNNFRSDGGEQPSIEEMYLLVDEQTVNEKIVPALGAYKIVINDQELNLSSASDWQVSSIRSDGIHFIATIIDEHKTEIAKVHRTWTLDNQFGLQLSQSIHNLTSQDVVVQWVQYGPPSLTVDRSRYMDRRRFRFGWELGLDGHLAPIQSNDVVLEFADAIKERSDTIWPTVDSIEENDKLSWFASSNRYFAIATFPNITKEGEGTRLFGDKVEKITTVVDGPEGSETVLTGLYSPETTVSGGGIYDISMGIYAGPLERSVLDTEQPYMALNLRDLVLYQMSSMCAICTFQWLADFLAIVLTLLDRYVVFDWGFSIIILVLIVRTILHPITKRSQINMQRFGKVMQKLKPEIDKLKKKYPNDPKRVQGEQMVLMKQYGVNPLQMLGCLPMFLQMPVWIALYALLYFMFDIRQESAFFGVFQMIGDWPFLADLSSADHFFGTFENPVQFLFWNITGINILPILMGGIFFVQQKYMSPQSMATSPEQESQQKIMRIMMVVMFPLMLYSAPSGLTLYILTSSTVGILESRRIRKHIDSVPIEPNVAQPDEIGRKPKDKQGRAWADAMEARRKKVQNKAKKRSFKKRD
;
A
#
# COMPACT_ATOMS: atom_id res chain seq x y z
N MET A 1 1.71 -34.96 -9.68
CA MET A 1 1.53 -33.80 -8.76
C MET A 1 2.17 -34.14 -7.42
N THR A 2 3.27 -33.52 -7.07
CA THR A 2 4.02 -33.77 -5.83
C THR A 2 3.23 -33.28 -4.60
N LYS A 3 3.46 -33.90 -3.43
CA LYS A 3 2.82 -33.55 -2.14
C LYS A 3 2.91 -32.05 -1.82
N GLN A 4 3.94 -31.39 -2.31
CA GLN A 4 4.20 -29.95 -2.12
C GLN A 4 3.26 -29.07 -2.97
N ALA A 5 2.93 -29.48 -4.21
CA ALA A 5 1.95 -28.79 -5.05
C ALA A 5 0.53 -28.91 -4.47
N ARG A 6 0.19 -30.03 -3.84
CA ARG A 6 -1.10 -30.20 -3.14
C ARG A 6 -1.25 -29.29 -1.92
N ARG A 7 -0.17 -29.09 -1.13
CA ARG A 7 -0.19 -28.20 0.04
C ARG A 7 -0.35 -26.72 -0.34
N ARG A 8 0.12 -26.29 -1.51
CA ARG A 8 -0.04 -24.91 -2.00
C ARG A 8 -1.39 -24.67 -2.71
N LEU A 9 -2.02 -25.71 -3.23
CA LEU A 9 -3.34 -25.62 -3.89
C LEU A 9 -4.51 -25.56 -2.89
N ILE A 10 -4.36 -26.16 -1.72
CA ILE A 10 -5.42 -26.21 -0.68
C ILE A 10 -5.76 -24.80 -0.15
N PRO A 11 -4.80 -23.93 0.26
CA PRO A 11 -5.14 -22.55 0.67
C PRO A 11 -5.78 -21.75 -0.45
N PHE A 12 -5.35 -21.92 -1.71
CA PHE A 12 -5.94 -21.27 -2.87
C PHE A 12 -7.42 -21.65 -3.08
N LEU A 13 -7.77 -22.92 -2.94
CA LEU A 13 -9.16 -23.39 -3.01
C LEU A 13 -9.98 -22.94 -1.80
N VAL A 14 -9.38 -22.85 -0.61
CA VAL A 14 -10.03 -22.34 0.61
C VAL A 14 -10.29 -20.84 0.50
N ILE A 15 -9.36 -20.04 -0.04
CA ILE A 15 -9.54 -18.61 -0.26
C ILE A 15 -10.64 -18.35 -1.30
N ILE A 16 -10.69 -19.12 -2.39
CA ILE A 16 -11.79 -19.02 -3.38
C ILE A 16 -13.13 -19.38 -2.71
N ALA A 17 -13.17 -20.40 -1.89
CA ALA A 17 -14.37 -20.78 -1.17
C ALA A 17 -14.79 -19.73 -0.13
N ALA A 18 -13.83 -19.16 0.62
CA ALA A 18 -14.07 -18.11 1.61
C ALA A 18 -14.56 -16.81 0.95
N SER A 19 -13.95 -16.38 -0.16
CA SER A 19 -14.40 -15.22 -0.94
C SER A 19 -15.83 -15.40 -1.45
N SER A 20 -16.19 -16.62 -1.86
CA SER A 20 -17.55 -16.97 -2.29
C SER A 20 -18.56 -16.93 -1.12
N VAL A 21 -18.14 -17.32 0.07
CA VAL A 21 -18.98 -17.28 1.28
C VAL A 21 -19.18 -15.86 1.78
N VAL A 22 -18.13 -15.03 1.77
CA VAL A 22 -18.21 -13.60 2.14
C VAL A 22 -19.13 -12.82 1.19
N LEU A 23 -19.04 -13.09 -0.12
CA LEU A 23 -19.93 -12.45 -1.11
C LEU A 23 -21.39 -12.90 -0.91
N VAL A 24 -21.64 -14.19 -0.66
CA VAL A 24 -22.98 -14.71 -0.40
C VAL A 24 -23.55 -14.15 0.90
N THR A 25 -22.73 -13.99 1.94
CA THR A 25 -23.16 -13.38 3.21
C THR A 25 -23.40 -11.87 3.06
N PHE A 26 -22.60 -11.17 2.25
CA PHE A 26 -22.78 -9.73 2.00
C PHE A 26 -24.06 -9.45 1.21
N PHE A 27 -24.38 -10.25 0.20
CA PHE A 27 -25.66 -10.14 -0.54
C PHE A 27 -26.87 -10.63 0.24
N SER A 28 -26.71 -11.62 1.14
CA SER A 28 -27.79 -12.07 2.02
C SER A 28 -28.08 -11.10 3.18
N ARG A 29 -27.12 -10.26 3.57
CA ARG A 29 -27.29 -9.33 4.70
C ARG A 29 -28.07 -8.07 4.32
N LYS A 30 -28.21 -7.76 3.05
CA LYS A 30 -28.89 -6.55 2.55
C LYS A 30 -30.43 -6.67 2.50
N ASP A 31 -30.98 -7.88 2.70
CA ASP A 31 -32.44 -8.09 2.65
C ASP A 31 -33.12 -8.13 4.03
N ASN A 32 -32.39 -7.85 5.13
CA ASN A 32 -32.94 -7.96 6.50
C ASN A 32 -33.15 -6.61 7.22
N THR A 33 -33.12 -5.49 6.51
CA THR A 33 -33.34 -4.17 7.14
C THR A 33 -34.60 -3.50 6.62
N THR A 34 -35.71 -4.21 6.62
CA THR A 34 -37.06 -3.62 6.56
C THR A 34 -37.99 -4.50 7.37
N GLN A 35 -37.99 -4.34 8.67
CA GLN A 35 -39.08 -4.75 9.52
C GLN A 35 -39.27 -3.72 10.64
N ASP A 36 -40.43 -3.04 10.52
CA ASP A 36 -41.30 -2.49 11.56
C ASP A 36 -40.65 -1.75 12.73
N LEU A 37 -40.67 -0.42 12.62
CA LEU A 37 -40.71 0.48 13.77
C LEU A 37 -42.19 0.89 14.00
N PRO A 38 -42.73 0.72 15.20
CA PRO A 38 -44.04 1.27 15.55
C PRO A 38 -43.93 2.78 15.68
N GLU A 39 -44.93 3.49 15.15
CA GLU A 39 -45.19 4.93 15.36
C GLU A 39 -45.22 5.23 16.86
N GLN A 40 -44.22 5.96 17.35
CA GLN A 40 -44.35 6.69 18.62
C GLN A 40 -44.17 8.16 18.35
N THR A 41 -45.27 8.86 18.51
CA THR A 41 -45.40 10.30 18.65
C THR A 41 -44.44 10.83 19.70
N THR A 42 -43.44 11.60 19.30
CA THR A 42 -42.56 12.29 20.25
C THR A 42 -42.65 13.77 20.04
N THR A 43 -43.19 14.41 21.06
CA THR A 43 -43.19 15.84 21.35
C THR A 43 -41.77 16.41 21.28
N VAL A 44 -41.66 17.51 20.55
CA VAL A 44 -40.47 18.36 20.45
C VAL A 44 -40.18 18.99 21.80
N ALA A 45 -39.01 18.68 22.39
CA ALA A 45 -38.42 19.48 23.46
C ALA A 45 -37.10 20.07 22.96
N THR A 46 -37.12 21.35 22.74
CA THR A 46 -35.95 22.23 22.54
C THR A 46 -34.97 22.05 23.69
N ARG A 47 -33.75 21.77 23.40
CA ARG A 47 -32.65 21.81 24.37
C ARG A 47 -31.57 22.76 23.90
N ASP A 48 -31.31 23.75 24.76
CA ASP A 48 -30.40 24.87 24.59
C ASP A 48 -28.94 24.41 24.35
N VAL A 49 -28.30 25.16 23.47
CA VAL A 49 -26.85 25.13 23.20
C VAL A 49 -26.13 25.74 24.40
N VAL A 50 -25.33 24.97 25.09
CA VAL A 50 -24.39 25.46 26.12
C VAL A 50 -22.98 25.48 25.54
N THR A 51 -22.47 26.68 25.37
CA THR A 51 -21.07 26.99 25.02
C THR A 51 -20.19 26.78 26.27
N PRO A 52 -19.06 26.13 26.23
CA PRO A 52 -18.11 26.11 27.34
C PRO A 52 -17.23 27.38 27.34
N ALA A 53 -17.19 28.06 28.48
CA ALA A 53 -16.31 29.19 28.76
C ALA A 53 -14.90 28.73 29.19
N PRO A 54 -13.89 29.63 29.10
CA PRO A 54 -12.48 29.26 29.28
C PRO A 54 -12.10 29.09 30.74
N ILE A 55 -11.19 28.12 30.98
CA ILE A 55 -10.64 27.84 32.33
C ILE A 55 -9.51 28.82 32.62
N VAL A 56 -9.72 29.64 33.62
CA VAL A 56 -8.74 30.55 34.22
C VAL A 56 -7.92 29.75 35.24
N SER A 57 -6.60 29.81 35.10
CA SER A 57 -5.62 29.33 36.09
C SER A 57 -5.67 30.17 37.37
N THR A 58 -5.85 29.53 38.50
CA THR A 58 -5.52 30.13 39.79
C THR A 58 -4.60 29.23 40.58
N THR A 59 -3.37 29.70 40.75
CA THR A 59 -2.40 29.34 41.74
C THR A 59 -2.97 29.49 43.15
N ASN A 60 -2.82 28.45 43.98
CA ASN A 60 -2.81 28.65 45.43
C ASN A 60 -1.79 27.75 46.12
N THR A 61 -0.81 28.39 46.66
CA THR A 61 0.20 28.01 47.66
C THR A 61 -0.44 27.68 48.99
N SER A 62 -0.10 26.58 49.63
CA SER A 62 -0.05 26.46 51.09
C SER A 62 0.71 25.20 51.52
N THR A 63 1.81 25.44 52.20
CA THR A 63 2.60 24.59 53.12
C THR A 63 2.12 24.88 54.57
N PRO A 64 2.59 24.13 55.63
CA PRO A 64 2.55 22.76 56.01
C PRO A 64 1.92 22.54 57.40
N ALA A 65 1.74 21.34 57.87
CA ALA A 65 1.63 21.06 59.32
C ALA A 65 2.21 19.67 59.64
N GLU A 66 3.09 19.74 60.57
CA GLU A 66 3.84 18.87 61.40
C GLU A 66 2.95 17.93 62.28
N ALA A 67 3.38 16.70 62.51
CA ALA A 67 3.24 16.00 63.79
C ALA A 67 4.04 14.70 63.82
N THR A 68 5.03 14.70 64.63
CA THR A 68 5.73 13.57 65.29
C THR A 68 5.10 13.34 66.69
N PRO A 69 5.52 12.35 67.54
CA PRO A 69 5.93 10.95 67.37
C PRO A 69 5.27 10.02 68.46
N SER A 70 5.54 8.73 68.45
CA SER A 70 5.68 7.98 69.75
C SER A 70 6.34 6.61 69.54
N THR A 71 7.43 6.47 70.19
CA THR A 71 8.21 5.46 70.87
C THR A 71 7.46 4.21 71.38
N THR A 72 8.12 3.04 71.31
CA THR A 72 8.66 2.20 72.36
C THR A 72 9.20 0.90 71.78
N GLU A 73 10.52 0.61 71.94
CA GLU A 73 11.18 -0.34 72.86
C GLU A 73 10.62 -1.79 72.88
N ASP A 74 11.29 -2.89 72.78
CA ASP A 74 12.61 -3.30 73.32
C ASP A 74 12.98 -4.70 72.79
N SER A 75 14.22 -5.01 72.84
CA SER A 75 14.98 -6.16 73.26
C SER A 75 15.58 -7.18 72.30
N THR A 76 16.86 -7.07 72.27
CA THR A 76 17.93 -8.11 72.41
C THR A 76 17.87 -9.42 71.65
N GLY A 77 19.00 -9.70 70.97
CA GLY A 77 19.41 -11.04 70.56
C GLY A 77 20.61 -11.07 69.62
N ASN A 78 21.78 -11.14 70.21
CA ASN A 78 23.13 -11.30 69.74
C ASN A 78 23.31 -12.48 68.76
N SER A 79 23.98 -12.42 67.60
CA SER A 79 25.25 -13.13 67.36
C SER A 79 25.63 -13.29 65.90
N THR A 80 26.92 -12.99 65.68
CA THR A 80 27.88 -13.51 64.68
C THR A 80 27.79 -13.14 63.23
N LYS A 81 28.84 -12.41 62.90
CA LYS A 81 29.58 -12.16 61.66
C LYS A 81 29.44 -13.26 60.60
N ASP A 82 29.06 -12.85 59.34
CA ASP A 82 29.90 -13.17 58.18
C ASP A 82 29.80 -12.03 57.17
N SER A 83 30.95 -11.49 56.82
CA SER A 83 31.17 -10.44 55.87
C SER A 83 31.03 -10.99 54.45
N VAL A 84 29.96 -10.66 53.76
CA VAL A 84 29.94 -10.66 52.29
C VAL A 84 29.90 -9.20 51.87
N GLN A 85 30.97 -8.80 51.29
CA GLN A 85 31.18 -7.51 50.66
C GLN A 85 30.35 -7.51 49.38
N ASP A 86 29.14 -6.97 49.47
CA ASP A 86 28.30 -6.67 48.28
C ASP A 86 28.79 -5.33 47.74
N SER A 87 29.68 -5.42 46.74
CA SER A 87 30.08 -4.28 45.92
C SER A 87 29.00 -4.01 44.91
N THR A 88 27.92 -3.37 45.33
CA THR A 88 27.09 -2.59 44.40
C THR A 88 27.89 -1.36 44.02
N ASP A 89 28.66 -1.49 42.92
CA ASP A 89 29.03 -0.35 42.08
C ASP A 89 27.75 0.26 41.52
N ALA A 90 27.13 1.14 42.30
CA ALA A 90 26.28 2.17 41.74
C ALA A 90 27.24 3.04 40.92
N SER A 91 27.26 2.86 39.61
CA SER A 91 27.93 3.78 38.69
C SER A 91 27.39 5.16 39.00
N ALA A 92 28.24 5.96 39.65
CA ALA A 92 27.96 7.36 39.91
C ALA A 92 27.71 8.01 38.55
N LEU A 93 26.54 8.63 38.39
CA LEU A 93 26.25 9.49 37.24
C LEU A 93 27.43 10.44 37.06
N PRO A 94 27.96 10.62 35.85
CA PRO A 94 29.04 11.54 35.58
C PRO A 94 28.71 12.92 36.14
N ALA A 95 29.67 13.62 36.70
CA ALA A 95 29.49 14.96 37.26
C ALA A 95 28.86 15.87 36.18
N PRO A 96 27.87 16.72 36.54
CA PRO A 96 27.24 17.60 35.57
C PRO A 96 28.31 18.53 34.98
N PHE A 97 28.40 18.56 33.62
CA PHE A 97 29.15 19.60 32.93
C PHE A 97 28.49 20.95 33.19
N ASP A 98 29.30 22.02 33.14
CA ASP A 98 28.79 23.39 33.02
C ASP A 98 27.86 23.51 31.77
N VAL A 99 27.12 24.60 31.63
CA VAL A 99 26.20 24.78 30.54
C VAL A 99 26.89 24.57 29.19
N LEU A 100 26.40 23.58 28.42
CA LEU A 100 26.97 23.26 27.13
C LEU A 100 26.36 24.17 26.03
N GLN A 101 27.16 24.49 25.02
CA GLN A 101 26.79 25.33 23.90
C GLN A 101 27.35 24.75 22.60
N VAL A 102 26.70 25.05 21.47
CA VAL A 102 27.21 24.72 20.13
C VAL A 102 28.05 25.89 19.64
N MET A 103 29.28 25.62 19.20
CA MET A 103 30.15 26.63 18.62
C MET A 103 29.57 27.11 17.27
N GLN A 104 29.44 28.41 17.12
CA GLN A 104 28.90 29.01 15.90
C GLN A 104 29.96 29.24 14.85
N HIS A 105 29.66 28.94 13.61
CA HIS A 105 30.56 29.06 12.46
C HIS A 105 29.97 30.00 11.37
N ALA A 106 30.87 30.57 10.56
CA ALA A 106 30.44 31.35 9.40
C ALA A 106 29.84 30.45 8.31
N LEU A 107 28.80 30.96 7.66
CA LEU A 107 28.18 30.29 6.52
C LEU A 107 29.12 30.28 5.32
N LYS A 108 29.06 29.23 4.52
CA LYS A 108 29.85 29.08 3.31
C LYS A 108 28.97 29.25 2.09
N ASP A 109 29.34 30.19 1.22
CA ASP A 109 28.59 30.51 0.01
C ASP A 109 28.83 29.51 -1.16
N THR A 110 29.71 28.52 -0.95
CA THR A 110 30.02 27.52 -1.98
C THR A 110 28.89 26.51 -2.08
N PRO A 111 28.39 26.19 -3.30
CA PRO A 111 27.43 25.13 -3.48
C PRO A 111 27.90 23.79 -2.89
N LEU A 112 27.05 23.15 -2.11
CA LEU A 112 27.31 21.86 -1.48
C LEU A 112 26.59 20.78 -2.27
N THR A 113 27.22 20.30 -3.36
CA THR A 113 26.57 19.40 -4.32
C THR A 113 27.43 18.15 -4.52
N LEU A 114 26.75 16.99 -4.56
CA LEU A 114 27.33 15.71 -4.99
C LEU A 114 26.54 15.15 -6.15
N GLY A 115 27.22 14.49 -7.08
CA GLY A 115 26.61 13.99 -8.30
C GLY A 115 26.63 15.01 -9.44
N SER A 116 25.86 14.72 -10.48
CA SER A 116 25.72 15.60 -11.65
C SER A 116 24.55 15.20 -12.50
N LEU A 117 23.80 16.17 -13.01
CA LEU A 117 22.72 15.96 -13.97
C LEU A 117 23.21 15.78 -15.43
N GLU A 118 24.46 16.14 -15.70
CA GLU A 118 25.03 16.10 -17.04
C GLU A 118 25.82 14.81 -17.34
N ASN A 119 26.51 14.27 -16.33
CA ASN A 119 27.37 13.09 -16.49
C ASN A 119 26.63 11.80 -16.15
N LEU A 120 25.77 11.33 -17.04
CA LEU A 120 24.93 10.14 -16.88
C LEU A 120 25.70 8.82 -16.81
N GLU A 121 26.94 8.76 -17.35
CA GLU A 121 27.77 7.57 -17.29
C GLU A 121 28.24 7.29 -15.86
N LYS A 122 28.39 8.36 -15.07
CA LYS A 122 28.89 8.25 -13.71
C LYS A 122 27.82 8.40 -12.64
N TRP A 123 26.82 9.29 -12.85
CA TRP A 123 25.87 9.67 -11.82
C TRP A 123 24.42 9.48 -12.27
N LYS A 124 23.57 8.94 -11.40
CA LYS A 124 22.13 8.80 -11.62
C LYS A 124 21.33 9.92 -10.98
N LEU A 125 21.93 10.64 -10.06
CA LEU A 125 21.30 11.77 -9.38
C LEU A 125 22.31 12.86 -9.01
N GLU A 126 21.76 14.02 -8.69
CA GLU A 126 22.46 15.14 -8.08
C GLU A 126 21.78 15.49 -6.76
N ALA A 127 22.55 15.57 -5.69
CA ALA A 127 22.09 15.90 -4.36
C ALA A 127 22.70 17.22 -3.89
N HIS A 128 21.84 18.15 -3.49
CA HIS A 128 22.23 19.41 -2.88
C HIS A 128 22.14 19.29 -1.37
N PHE A 129 23.15 19.78 -0.67
CA PHE A 129 23.24 19.76 0.77
C PHE A 129 23.19 21.17 1.35
N THR A 130 22.83 21.26 2.62
CA THR A 130 22.78 22.53 3.35
C THR A 130 23.56 22.41 4.66
N GLN A 131 24.10 23.54 5.13
CA GLN A 131 24.66 23.62 6.48
C GLN A 131 23.58 23.51 7.55
N THR A 132 22.31 23.86 7.26
CA THR A 132 21.18 23.66 8.17
C THR A 132 21.07 22.19 8.54
N GLY A 133 21.39 21.82 9.79
CA GLY A 133 21.42 20.43 10.23
C GLY A 133 22.38 19.52 9.47
N ALA A 134 23.28 20.07 8.60
CA ALA A 134 24.18 19.32 7.72
C ALA A 134 23.45 18.18 6.98
N GLY A 135 22.26 18.49 6.41
CA GLY A 135 21.34 17.53 5.78
C GLY A 135 21.19 17.76 4.26
N ILE A 136 20.28 16.99 3.68
CA ILE A 136 19.96 17.05 2.25
C ILE A 136 18.89 18.13 2.04
N GLN A 137 19.17 19.07 1.16
CA GLN A 137 18.24 20.12 0.74
C GLN A 137 17.32 19.61 -0.38
N SER A 138 17.92 19.03 -1.45
CA SER A 138 17.16 18.47 -2.56
C SER A 138 17.90 17.32 -3.22
N ILE A 139 17.15 16.42 -3.87
CA ILE A 139 17.67 15.36 -4.73
C ILE A 139 16.91 15.39 -6.04
N ARG A 140 17.65 15.44 -7.15
CA ARG A 140 17.11 15.40 -8.50
C ARG A 140 17.76 14.27 -9.31
N PHE A 141 16.96 13.57 -10.09
CA PHE A 141 17.48 12.51 -10.95
C PHE A 141 18.03 13.07 -12.26
N ALA A 142 19.11 12.46 -12.75
CA ALA A 142 19.76 12.85 -13.99
C ALA A 142 19.09 12.28 -15.25
N ASP A 143 18.36 11.15 -15.13
CA ASP A 143 17.78 10.40 -16.25
C ASP A 143 16.30 10.03 -16.06
N ILE A 144 15.65 10.64 -15.08
CA ILE A 144 14.23 10.46 -14.81
C ILE A 144 13.57 11.85 -14.85
N PHE A 145 12.47 11.96 -15.58
CA PHE A 145 11.85 13.24 -15.91
C PHE A 145 10.46 13.38 -15.26
N GLU A 146 10.02 14.63 -15.09
CA GLU A 146 8.68 14.93 -14.62
C GLU A 146 7.61 14.60 -15.67
N THR A 147 7.92 14.93 -16.94
CA THR A 147 7.00 14.80 -18.06
C THR A 147 7.60 13.99 -19.21
N VAL A 148 6.77 13.49 -20.10
CA VAL A 148 7.22 12.84 -21.34
C VAL A 148 7.87 13.86 -22.26
N ASP A 149 7.34 15.08 -22.30
CA ASP A 149 7.88 16.16 -23.14
C ASP A 149 9.28 16.56 -22.66
N GLY A 150 9.48 16.65 -21.34
CA GLY A 150 10.79 16.86 -20.76
C GLY A 150 11.77 15.73 -21.09
N LYS A 151 11.34 14.47 -21.00
CA LYS A 151 12.14 13.30 -21.43
C LYS A 151 12.58 13.42 -22.89
N LEU A 152 11.66 13.76 -23.78
CA LEU A 152 11.95 13.91 -25.21
C LEU A 152 12.89 15.08 -25.46
N ALA A 153 12.63 16.24 -24.85
CA ALA A 153 13.46 17.42 -25.00
C ALA A 153 14.92 17.16 -24.56
N TRP A 154 15.12 16.55 -23.39
CA TRP A 154 16.45 16.20 -22.89
C TRP A 154 17.15 15.13 -23.72
N ASN A 155 16.42 14.13 -24.22
CA ASN A 155 16.99 13.09 -25.10
C ASN A 155 17.43 13.69 -26.43
N ASN A 156 16.63 14.58 -27.03
CA ASN A 156 16.98 15.28 -28.25
C ASN A 156 18.21 16.22 -28.05
N PHE A 157 18.22 16.98 -26.95
CA PHE A 157 19.37 17.79 -26.58
C PHE A 157 20.65 16.96 -26.43
N ARG A 158 20.59 15.80 -25.78
CA ARG A 158 21.75 14.92 -25.59
C ARG A 158 22.23 14.26 -26.89
N SER A 159 21.33 13.98 -27.85
CA SER A 159 21.67 13.32 -29.11
C SER A 159 22.12 14.32 -30.18
N ASP A 160 21.39 15.40 -30.34
CA ASP A 160 21.52 16.31 -31.48
C ASP A 160 22.14 17.67 -31.10
N GLY A 161 22.26 17.96 -29.81
CA GLY A 161 22.65 19.26 -29.29
C GLY A 161 21.50 20.27 -29.37
N GLY A 162 21.83 21.55 -29.20
CA GLY A 162 20.85 22.63 -29.25
C GLY A 162 20.74 23.39 -27.93
N GLU A 163 19.58 23.97 -27.68
CA GLU A 163 19.29 24.66 -26.43
C GLU A 163 19.01 23.66 -25.32
N GLN A 164 19.67 23.83 -24.17
CA GLN A 164 19.50 22.96 -23.02
C GLN A 164 18.09 23.13 -22.41
N PRO A 165 17.31 22.07 -22.27
CA PRO A 165 16.01 22.14 -21.61
C PRO A 165 16.14 22.56 -20.15
N SER A 166 15.01 23.01 -19.54
CA SER A 166 14.98 23.36 -18.12
C SER A 166 15.30 22.17 -17.23
N ILE A 167 16.11 22.40 -16.20
CA ILE A 167 16.41 21.41 -15.14
C ILE A 167 15.13 21.01 -14.39
N GLU A 168 14.11 21.84 -14.38
CA GLU A 168 12.81 21.56 -13.75
C GLU A 168 12.05 20.40 -14.42
N GLU A 169 12.38 20.04 -15.64
CA GLU A 169 11.85 18.87 -16.33
C GLU A 169 12.40 17.54 -15.76
N MET A 170 13.54 17.57 -15.08
CA MET A 170 14.09 16.41 -14.39
C MET A 170 13.36 16.18 -13.07
N TYR A 171 13.08 14.93 -12.74
CA TYR A 171 12.30 14.58 -11.57
C TYR A 171 12.97 14.97 -10.26
N LEU A 172 12.27 15.75 -9.45
CA LEU A 172 12.69 16.18 -8.12
C LEU A 172 12.16 15.18 -7.08
N LEU A 173 13.04 14.31 -6.55
CA LEU A 173 12.67 13.31 -5.55
C LEU A 173 12.47 13.92 -4.16
N VAL A 174 13.41 14.72 -3.74
CA VAL A 174 13.39 15.44 -2.46
C VAL A 174 13.42 16.93 -2.77
N ASP A 175 12.46 17.63 -2.21
CA ASP A 175 12.38 19.09 -2.25
C ASP A 175 12.60 19.66 -0.86
N GLU A 176 12.99 20.92 -0.81
CA GLU A 176 13.14 21.68 0.42
C GLU A 176 11.79 21.72 1.18
N GLN A 177 11.80 21.22 2.40
CA GLN A 177 10.62 21.27 3.26
C GLN A 177 10.70 22.47 4.21
N THR A 178 9.65 23.26 4.27
CA THR A 178 9.51 24.37 5.21
C THR A 178 8.43 24.06 6.22
N VAL A 179 8.78 24.12 7.50
CA VAL A 179 7.88 23.91 8.62
C VAL A 179 8.03 25.06 9.61
N ASN A 180 6.94 25.73 9.96
CA ASN A 180 6.96 26.93 10.81
C ASN A 180 7.98 27.98 10.33
N GLU A 181 8.02 28.27 9.03
CA GLU A 181 8.93 29.21 8.37
C GLU A 181 10.43 28.83 8.47
N LYS A 182 10.75 27.61 8.90
CA LYS A 182 12.10 27.08 8.97
C LYS A 182 12.31 26.00 7.93
N ILE A 183 13.45 26.05 7.26
CA ILE A 183 13.89 24.97 6.35
C ILE A 183 14.26 23.76 7.19
N VAL A 184 13.67 22.61 6.85
CA VAL A 184 13.95 21.31 7.46
C VAL A 184 14.57 20.40 6.40
N PRO A 185 15.90 20.19 6.46
CA PRO A 185 16.56 19.32 5.50
C PRO A 185 16.25 17.85 5.78
N ALA A 186 16.13 17.07 4.73
CA ALA A 186 15.97 15.63 4.85
C ALA A 186 17.21 15.02 5.52
N LEU A 187 17.00 14.09 6.46
CA LEU A 187 18.06 13.42 7.21
C LEU A 187 19.03 14.40 7.93
N GLY A 188 18.62 15.65 8.13
CA GLY A 188 19.40 16.65 8.86
C GLY A 188 19.45 16.37 10.36
N ALA A 189 20.52 16.80 11.02
CA ALA A 189 20.60 16.78 12.49
C ALA A 189 19.53 17.72 13.08
N TYR A 190 18.90 17.27 14.15
CA TYR A 190 17.93 18.07 14.88
C TYR A 190 18.51 18.52 16.22
N LYS A 191 18.85 17.58 17.08
CA LYS A 191 19.42 17.84 18.40
C LYS A 191 20.30 16.71 18.91
N ILE A 192 21.14 17.04 19.88
CA ILE A 192 21.89 16.08 20.68
C ILE A 192 21.59 16.34 22.14
N VAL A 193 21.46 15.28 22.94
CA VAL A 193 21.36 15.37 24.41
C VAL A 193 22.64 14.81 24.97
N ILE A 194 23.35 15.55 25.84
CA ILE A 194 24.55 15.12 26.51
C ILE A 194 24.35 15.31 28.02
N ASN A 195 24.38 14.24 28.80
CA ASN A 195 24.12 14.25 30.25
C ASN A 195 22.89 15.13 30.61
N ASP A 196 21.73 14.83 29.99
CA ASP A 196 20.46 15.54 30.18
C ASP A 196 20.42 17.00 29.65
N GLN A 197 21.49 17.53 29.08
CA GLN A 197 21.47 18.84 28.43
C GLN A 197 21.14 18.70 26.94
N GLU A 198 20.04 19.32 26.53
CA GLU A 198 19.56 19.32 25.16
C GLU A 198 20.17 20.48 24.37
N LEU A 199 20.84 20.15 23.26
CA LEU A 199 21.48 21.09 22.34
C LEU A 199 20.88 20.97 20.93
N ASN A 200 20.37 22.09 20.42
CA ASN A 200 19.87 22.14 19.05
C ASN A 200 21.04 22.19 18.06
N LEU A 201 20.94 21.41 17.00
CA LEU A 201 21.91 21.32 15.89
C LEU A 201 21.28 21.61 14.53
N SER A 202 20.09 22.18 14.50
CA SER A 202 19.36 22.45 13.27
C SER A 202 19.68 23.78 12.62
N SER A 203 20.52 24.63 13.22
CA SER A 203 20.93 25.91 12.61
C SER A 203 22.09 25.71 11.64
N ALA A 204 22.12 26.49 10.57
CA ALA A 204 23.22 26.45 9.60
C ALA A 204 24.57 26.87 10.21
N SER A 205 24.57 27.79 11.19
CA SER A 205 25.77 28.25 11.87
C SER A 205 26.36 27.22 12.86
N ASP A 206 25.60 26.18 13.22
CA ASP A 206 26.07 25.10 14.10
C ASP A 206 27.11 24.20 13.43
N TRP A 207 27.20 24.26 12.08
CA TRP A 207 27.99 23.36 11.27
C TRP A 207 29.11 24.06 10.51
N GLN A 208 30.32 23.60 10.69
CA GLN A 208 31.46 23.96 9.88
C GLN A 208 31.59 23.01 8.69
N VAL A 209 31.64 23.55 7.45
CA VAL A 209 32.03 22.76 6.29
C VAL A 209 33.55 22.63 6.26
N SER A 210 34.04 21.46 6.66
CA SER A 210 35.48 21.18 6.78
C SER A 210 36.12 20.87 5.43
N SER A 211 35.48 20.06 4.60
CA SER A 211 35.99 19.76 3.26
C SER A 211 34.84 19.50 2.27
N ILE A 212 35.06 19.91 1.02
CA ILE A 212 34.22 19.61 -0.12
C ILE A 212 35.11 18.91 -1.14
N ARG A 213 34.76 17.67 -1.50
CA ARG A 213 35.44 16.87 -2.52
C ARG A 213 34.39 16.38 -3.53
N SER A 214 34.83 15.93 -4.68
CA SER A 214 33.94 15.35 -5.70
C SER A 214 33.25 14.06 -5.26
N ASP A 215 33.74 13.41 -4.23
CA ASP A 215 33.24 12.14 -3.65
C ASP A 215 32.58 12.34 -2.29
N GLY A 216 32.70 13.52 -1.64
CA GLY A 216 32.05 13.71 -0.35
C GLY A 216 32.14 15.13 0.22
N ILE A 217 31.21 15.44 1.12
CA ILE A 217 31.13 16.70 1.86
C ILE A 217 31.19 16.38 3.35
N HIS A 218 32.13 17.03 4.05
CA HIS A 218 32.34 16.80 5.48
C HIS A 218 31.94 18.02 6.31
N PHE A 219 31.05 17.80 7.26
CA PHE A 219 30.55 18.77 8.23
C PHE A 219 31.01 18.39 9.65
N ILE A 220 31.28 19.41 10.47
CA ILE A 220 31.66 19.26 11.88
C ILE A 220 30.83 20.23 12.71
N ALA A 221 30.18 19.72 13.78
CA ALA A 221 29.61 20.54 14.85
C ALA A 221 30.46 20.33 16.10
N THR A 222 30.86 21.42 16.77
CA THR A 222 31.68 21.39 17.97
C THR A 222 30.84 21.86 19.16
N ILE A 223 30.83 21.06 20.22
CA ILE A 223 30.14 21.33 21.47
C ILE A 223 31.16 21.76 22.49
N ILE A 224 30.95 22.89 23.13
CA ILE A 224 31.85 23.56 24.08
C ILE A 224 31.14 23.82 25.41
N ASP A 225 31.91 23.94 26.46
CA ASP A 225 31.47 24.47 27.76
C ASP A 225 31.51 26.01 27.81
N GLU A 226 31.13 26.60 28.96
CA GLU A 226 31.21 28.05 29.19
C GLU A 226 32.63 28.61 29.11
N HIS A 227 33.66 27.79 29.33
CA HIS A 227 35.06 28.13 29.24
C HIS A 227 35.64 27.96 27.82
N LYS A 228 34.78 27.61 26.84
CA LYS A 228 35.16 27.29 25.45
C LYS A 228 36.05 26.05 25.31
N THR A 229 35.98 25.14 26.30
CA THR A 229 36.63 23.84 26.17
C THR A 229 35.80 22.95 25.27
N GLU A 230 36.44 22.29 24.32
CA GLU A 230 35.74 21.33 23.43
C GLU A 230 35.38 20.07 24.24
N ILE A 231 34.09 19.80 24.33
CA ILE A 231 33.52 18.64 25.07
C ILE A 231 33.25 17.49 24.13
N ALA A 232 32.63 17.79 22.97
CA ALA A 232 32.32 16.77 21.95
C ALA A 232 32.39 17.35 20.55
N LYS A 233 32.64 16.48 19.59
CA LYS A 233 32.53 16.80 18.15
C LYS A 233 31.62 15.83 17.46
N VAL A 234 30.70 16.35 16.64
CA VAL A 234 29.86 15.56 15.76
C VAL A 234 30.41 15.71 14.33
N HIS A 235 30.81 14.60 13.77
CA HIS A 235 31.25 14.51 12.38
C HIS A 235 30.15 13.94 11.51
N ARG A 236 29.87 14.58 10.36
CA ARG A 236 28.95 14.08 9.33
C ARG A 236 29.60 14.18 7.98
N THR A 237 29.71 13.06 7.28
CA THR A 237 30.27 12.99 5.92
C THR A 237 29.30 12.35 4.99
N TRP A 238 28.89 13.09 4.00
CA TRP A 238 28.05 12.60 2.92
C TRP A 238 28.91 12.14 1.76
N THR A 239 28.63 10.95 1.24
CA THR A 239 29.22 10.43 0.00
C THR A 239 28.10 9.85 -0.88
N LEU A 240 28.31 9.86 -2.19
CA LEU A 240 27.36 9.37 -3.19
C LEU A 240 28.00 8.22 -3.95
N ASP A 241 27.27 7.12 -4.12
CA ASP A 241 27.68 6.07 -5.04
C ASP A 241 27.28 6.40 -6.48
N ASN A 242 27.63 5.54 -7.43
CA ASN A 242 27.36 5.77 -8.84
C ASN A 242 25.91 5.44 -9.27
N GLN A 243 25.09 4.97 -8.37
CA GLN A 243 23.70 4.58 -8.61
C GLN A 243 22.75 5.48 -7.83
N PHE A 244 21.94 4.89 -6.97
CA PHE A 244 20.91 5.58 -6.15
C PHE A 244 21.24 5.58 -4.66
N GLY A 245 22.48 5.24 -4.29
CA GLY A 245 22.90 5.12 -2.91
C GLY A 245 23.64 6.36 -2.41
N LEU A 246 23.28 6.83 -1.23
CA LEU A 246 24.05 7.79 -0.46
C LEU A 246 24.52 7.11 0.84
N GLN A 247 25.70 7.50 1.29
CA GLN A 247 26.26 7.05 2.57
C GLN A 247 26.41 8.26 3.49
N LEU A 248 25.82 8.19 4.66
CA LEU A 248 26.03 9.14 5.74
C LEU A 248 26.92 8.48 6.79
N SER A 249 28.21 8.78 6.73
CA SER A 249 29.15 8.45 7.81
C SER A 249 29.05 9.51 8.89
N GLN A 250 28.59 9.15 10.08
CA GLN A 250 28.42 10.09 11.17
C GLN A 250 28.85 9.49 12.50
N SER A 251 29.51 10.31 13.32
CA SER A 251 30.02 9.87 14.61
C SER A 251 30.07 11.02 15.62
N ILE A 252 29.89 10.67 16.88
CA ILE A 252 30.01 11.59 18.02
C ILE A 252 31.27 11.22 18.78
N HIS A 253 32.20 12.15 18.88
CA HIS A 253 33.47 12.00 19.56
C HIS A 253 33.39 12.67 20.93
N ASN A 254 33.55 11.93 22.02
CA ASN A 254 33.70 12.45 23.34
C ASN A 254 35.17 12.90 23.52
N LEU A 255 35.41 14.19 23.68
CA LEU A 255 36.76 14.75 23.82
C LEU A 255 37.17 14.88 25.26
N THR A 256 36.32 14.54 26.20
CA THR A 256 36.62 14.58 27.63
C THR A 256 37.29 13.30 28.09
N SER A 257 37.82 13.30 29.29
CA SER A 257 38.37 12.11 29.96
C SER A 257 37.32 11.31 30.73
N GLN A 258 36.05 11.78 30.76
CA GLN A 258 34.94 11.17 31.49
C GLN A 258 33.94 10.53 30.52
N ASP A 259 33.22 9.57 31.02
CA ASP A 259 32.10 8.99 30.27
C ASP A 259 30.97 10.00 30.19
N VAL A 260 30.30 10.07 29.02
CA VAL A 260 29.14 10.91 28.78
C VAL A 260 27.99 10.07 28.27
N VAL A 261 26.78 10.37 28.72
CA VAL A 261 25.54 9.78 28.16
C VAL A 261 25.06 10.65 27.01
N VAL A 262 24.89 10.05 25.83
CA VAL A 262 24.53 10.76 24.60
C VAL A 262 23.27 10.15 24.02
N GLN A 263 22.31 11.00 23.61
CA GLN A 263 21.23 10.63 22.73
C GLN A 263 21.25 11.52 21.47
N TRP A 264 21.15 10.87 20.32
CA TRP A 264 21.13 11.55 19.02
C TRP A 264 19.73 11.61 18.45
N VAL A 265 19.34 12.76 17.90
CA VAL A 265 18.07 12.94 17.20
C VAL A 265 18.30 13.66 15.88
N GLN A 266 17.82 13.07 14.80
CA GLN A 266 17.87 13.66 13.47
C GLN A 266 16.53 13.51 12.75
N TYR A 267 16.32 14.31 11.72
CA TYR A 267 15.19 14.09 10.81
C TYR A 267 15.40 12.79 10.03
N GLY A 268 14.31 12.14 9.70
CA GLY A 268 14.31 10.92 8.91
C GLY A 268 14.05 11.20 7.41
N PRO A 269 13.72 10.16 6.64
CA PRO A 269 13.25 10.29 5.27
C PRO A 269 12.07 11.26 5.18
N PRO A 270 12.12 12.25 4.24
CA PRO A 270 11.07 13.25 4.10
C PRO A 270 9.81 12.64 3.48
N SER A 271 8.68 13.31 3.66
CA SER A 271 7.49 13.03 2.85
C SER A 271 7.78 13.37 1.39
N LEU A 272 7.72 12.37 0.51
CA LEU A 272 7.96 12.59 -0.91
C LEU A 272 6.84 13.39 -1.58
N THR A 273 7.14 13.97 -2.75
CA THR A 273 6.17 14.69 -3.56
C THR A 273 5.04 13.79 -4.03
N VAL A 274 3.83 14.35 -4.17
CA VAL A 274 2.69 13.64 -4.75
C VAL A 274 2.93 13.46 -6.25
N ASP A 275 2.75 12.24 -6.74
CA ASP A 275 2.81 11.98 -8.18
C ASP A 275 1.75 12.81 -8.93
N ARG A 276 2.18 13.49 -9.98
CA ARG A 276 1.33 14.37 -10.80
C ARG A 276 0.17 13.65 -11.49
N SER A 277 0.21 12.33 -11.59
CA SER A 277 -0.89 11.53 -12.16
C SER A 277 -2.21 11.69 -11.39
N ARG A 278 -2.17 12.17 -10.16
CA ARG A 278 -3.29 12.55 -9.29
C ARG A 278 -4.43 11.53 -9.19
N TYR A 279 -4.20 10.29 -9.62
CA TYR A 279 -5.26 9.29 -9.55
C TYR A 279 -5.54 8.90 -8.10
N MET A 280 -4.50 8.80 -7.27
CA MET A 280 -4.57 8.63 -5.81
C MET A 280 -3.23 9.04 -5.20
N ASP A 281 -3.24 9.69 -4.02
CA ASP A 281 -2.04 9.84 -3.22
C ASP A 281 -1.64 8.46 -2.67
N ARG A 282 -0.38 8.06 -2.91
CA ARG A 282 0.18 6.77 -2.51
C ARG A 282 1.48 6.94 -1.73
N ARG A 283 1.62 8.09 -1.05
CA ARG A 283 2.73 8.30 -0.13
C ARG A 283 2.55 7.42 1.09
N ARG A 284 3.63 6.76 1.50
CA ARG A 284 3.62 5.78 2.58
C ARG A 284 4.92 5.81 3.36
N PHE A 285 4.82 5.57 4.66
CA PHE A 285 5.95 5.19 5.49
C PHE A 285 5.97 3.67 5.64
N ARG A 286 7.16 3.08 5.51
CA ARG A 286 7.37 1.65 5.51
C ARG A 286 8.52 1.29 6.43
N PHE A 287 8.41 0.11 7.02
CA PHE A 287 9.40 -0.45 7.94
C PHE A 287 9.81 -1.83 7.47
N GLY A 288 11.10 -2.17 7.64
CA GLY A 288 11.62 -3.53 7.54
C GLY A 288 12.17 -3.94 8.88
N TRP A 289 11.87 -5.15 9.32
CA TRP A 289 12.32 -5.66 10.60
C TRP A 289 12.65 -7.14 10.53
N GLU A 290 13.48 -7.60 11.46
CA GLU A 290 13.71 -9.02 11.72
C GLU A 290 13.00 -9.41 13.00
N LEU A 291 12.39 -10.61 13.00
CA LEU A 291 11.87 -11.21 14.22
C LEU A 291 13.03 -11.50 15.17
N GLY A 292 12.87 -11.15 16.45
CA GLY A 292 13.88 -11.30 17.49
C GLY A 292 14.18 -12.74 17.90
N LEU A 293 14.26 -13.66 16.96
CA LEU A 293 14.58 -15.07 17.20
C LEU A 293 16.10 -15.28 17.36
N ASP A 294 16.46 -15.85 18.48
CA ASP A 294 17.84 -16.15 18.90
C ASP A 294 18.73 -16.70 17.77
N GLY A 295 19.63 -15.88 17.24
CA GLY A 295 20.81 -16.29 16.51
C GLY A 295 20.64 -16.87 15.11
N HIS A 296 19.44 -16.86 14.52
CA HIS A 296 19.21 -17.23 13.14
C HIS A 296 18.92 -16.01 12.27
N LEU A 297 19.56 -15.94 11.10
CA LEU A 297 19.27 -14.94 10.08
C LEU A 297 17.85 -15.14 9.54
N ALA A 298 16.88 -14.55 10.23
CA ALA A 298 15.52 -14.49 9.73
C ALA A 298 15.45 -13.55 8.50
N PRO A 299 14.63 -13.83 7.49
CA PRO A 299 14.42 -12.87 6.41
C PRO A 299 13.75 -11.60 6.97
N ILE A 300 14.23 -10.44 6.51
CA ILE A 300 13.63 -9.15 6.86
C ILE A 300 12.18 -9.14 6.36
N GLN A 301 11.26 -8.80 7.25
CA GLN A 301 9.83 -8.70 6.99
C GLN A 301 9.44 -7.23 6.83
N SER A 302 8.42 -6.94 6.03
CA SER A 302 7.96 -5.57 5.79
C SER A 302 6.48 -5.48 5.40
N ASN A 303 5.77 -6.61 5.37
CA ASN A 303 4.49 -6.69 4.68
C ASN A 303 3.31 -6.11 5.45
N ASP A 304 3.38 -6.01 6.77
CA ASP A 304 2.22 -5.74 7.60
C ASP A 304 2.20 -4.32 8.19
N VAL A 305 3.33 -3.60 8.20
CA VAL A 305 3.40 -2.24 8.74
C VAL A 305 3.53 -1.23 7.60
N VAL A 306 2.38 -0.75 7.12
CA VAL A 306 2.27 0.31 6.13
C VAL A 306 1.46 1.45 6.73
N LEU A 307 2.10 2.58 6.97
CA LEU A 307 1.40 3.79 7.38
C LEU A 307 1.19 4.66 6.13
N GLU A 308 -0.07 4.76 5.68
CA GLU A 308 -0.41 5.69 4.59
C GLU A 308 -0.31 7.13 5.10
N PHE A 309 0.18 8.04 4.26
CA PHE A 309 0.37 9.44 4.60
C PHE A 309 -0.93 10.08 5.15
N ALA A 310 -2.07 9.75 4.53
CA ALA A 310 -3.37 10.24 5.00
C ALA A 310 -3.77 9.73 6.39
N ASP A 311 -3.30 8.55 6.80
CA ASP A 311 -3.56 8.01 8.13
C ASP A 311 -2.59 8.62 9.15
N ALA A 312 -1.33 8.86 8.80
CA ALA A 312 -0.39 9.61 9.63
C ALA A 312 -0.92 11.01 9.98
N ILE A 313 -1.53 11.71 9.02
CA ILE A 313 -2.17 13.01 9.26
C ILE A 313 -3.33 12.91 10.24
N LYS A 314 -4.19 11.89 10.09
CA LYS A 314 -5.38 11.73 10.95
C LYS A 314 -5.03 11.34 12.37
N GLU A 315 -4.12 10.39 12.51
CA GLU A 315 -3.75 9.84 13.80
C GLU A 315 -2.87 10.80 14.59
N ARG A 316 -2.12 11.68 13.88
CA ARG A 316 -1.12 12.58 14.46
C ARG A 316 -0.27 11.88 15.52
N SER A 317 0.09 10.63 15.20
CA SER A 317 0.80 9.75 16.13
C SER A 317 2.22 10.25 16.33
N ASP A 318 2.59 10.51 17.56
CA ASP A 318 3.95 10.94 17.87
C ASP A 318 4.97 9.83 17.60
N THR A 319 4.62 8.59 17.88
CA THR A 319 5.53 7.44 17.71
C THR A 319 4.95 6.44 16.73
N ILE A 320 5.69 6.17 15.64
CA ILE A 320 5.32 5.21 14.60
C ILE A 320 6.18 3.94 14.65
N TRP A 321 7.29 3.95 15.39
CA TRP A 321 8.11 2.80 15.70
C TRP A 321 8.77 3.01 17.09
N PRO A 322 8.87 1.98 17.95
CA PRO A 322 8.27 0.67 17.79
C PRO A 322 6.74 0.71 17.91
N THR A 323 6.05 -0.21 17.22
CA THR A 323 4.61 -0.44 17.40
C THR A 323 4.37 -1.32 18.63
N VAL A 324 3.14 -1.36 19.12
CA VAL A 324 2.80 -2.25 20.26
C VAL A 324 3.13 -3.71 19.92
N ASP A 325 2.74 -4.16 18.74
CA ASP A 325 2.98 -5.54 18.28
C ASP A 325 4.47 -5.83 18.15
N SER A 326 5.26 -4.88 17.63
CA SER A 326 6.72 -5.06 17.46
C SER A 326 7.47 -5.14 18.80
N ILE A 327 6.95 -4.49 19.85
CA ILE A 327 7.48 -4.61 21.22
C ILE A 327 7.19 -6.01 21.78
N GLU A 328 5.94 -6.50 21.61
CA GLU A 328 5.54 -7.82 22.11
C GLU A 328 6.30 -8.95 21.39
N GLU A 329 6.54 -8.81 20.09
CA GLU A 329 7.25 -9.79 19.25
C GLU A 329 8.78 -9.62 19.28
N ASN A 330 9.31 -8.59 19.98
CA ASN A 330 10.73 -8.24 20.04
C ASN A 330 11.36 -8.03 18.65
N ASP A 331 10.62 -7.38 17.75
CA ASP A 331 11.08 -7.06 16.42
C ASP A 331 12.22 -6.05 16.43
N LYS A 332 13.19 -6.23 15.56
CA LYS A 332 14.37 -5.37 15.43
C LYS A 332 14.32 -4.63 14.09
N LEU A 333 14.37 -3.29 14.15
CA LEU A 333 14.34 -2.44 12.97
C LEU A 333 15.55 -2.68 12.07
N SER A 334 15.29 -2.91 10.80
CA SER A 334 16.29 -3.08 9.75
C SER A 334 16.36 -1.87 8.83
N TRP A 335 15.23 -1.35 8.40
CA TRP A 335 15.18 -0.13 7.58
C TRP A 335 13.87 0.62 7.79
N PHE A 336 13.91 1.92 7.51
CA PHE A 336 12.75 2.82 7.48
C PHE A 336 12.74 3.60 6.19
N ALA A 337 11.59 3.72 5.54
CA ALA A 337 11.45 4.37 4.26
C ALA A 337 10.19 5.23 4.14
N SER A 338 10.33 6.33 3.40
CA SER A 338 9.23 7.06 2.80
C SER A 338 9.14 6.74 1.31
N SER A 339 7.94 6.52 0.80
CA SER A 339 7.73 6.19 -0.61
C SER A 339 6.50 6.89 -1.16
N ASN A 340 6.52 7.14 -2.47
CA ASN A 340 5.35 7.48 -3.24
C ASN A 340 5.01 6.33 -4.21
N ARG A 341 4.34 6.60 -5.30
CA ARG A 341 3.92 5.59 -6.28
C ARG A 341 5.10 4.88 -6.95
N TYR A 342 6.17 5.60 -7.24
CA TYR A 342 7.28 5.14 -8.09
C TYR A 342 8.65 5.23 -7.46
N PHE A 343 8.79 5.96 -6.38
CA PHE A 343 10.08 6.26 -5.77
C PHE A 343 10.06 6.03 -4.27
N ALA A 344 11.24 5.81 -3.72
CA ALA A 344 11.45 5.74 -2.28
C ALA A 344 12.74 6.41 -1.87
N ILE A 345 12.76 6.89 -0.63
CA ILE A 345 13.96 7.17 0.14
C ILE A 345 13.93 6.31 1.40
N ALA A 346 14.93 5.47 1.56
CA ALA A 346 15.02 4.51 2.66
C ALA A 346 16.34 4.69 3.41
N THR A 347 16.30 4.60 4.73
CA THR A 347 17.48 4.56 5.60
C THR A 347 17.66 3.17 6.16
N PHE A 348 18.90 2.72 6.28
CA PHE A 348 19.28 1.42 6.78
C PHE A 348 20.66 1.45 7.45
N PRO A 349 21.04 0.45 8.24
CA PRO A 349 22.37 0.36 8.82
C PRO A 349 23.47 0.38 7.76
N ASN A 350 24.65 0.84 8.14
CA ASN A 350 25.80 0.85 7.25
C ASN A 350 26.22 -0.59 6.89
N ILE A 351 25.86 -1.04 5.71
CA ILE A 351 26.24 -2.35 5.13
C ILE A 351 27.13 -2.09 3.93
N THR A 352 28.24 -2.81 3.82
CA THR A 352 29.13 -2.70 2.68
C THR A 352 28.51 -3.26 1.40
N LYS A 353 29.06 -2.91 0.23
CA LYS A 353 28.60 -3.44 -1.06
C LYS A 353 28.75 -4.96 -1.17
N GLU A 354 29.62 -5.56 -0.37
CA GLU A 354 29.78 -7.01 -0.24
C GLU A 354 28.73 -7.66 0.64
N GLY A 355 27.86 -6.85 1.29
CA GLY A 355 26.82 -7.33 2.20
C GLY A 355 27.33 -7.65 3.59
N GLU A 356 28.56 -7.20 3.94
CA GLU A 356 29.11 -7.32 5.28
C GLU A 356 28.61 -6.20 6.18
N GLY A 357 28.33 -6.50 7.42
CA GLY A 357 27.82 -5.56 8.43
C GLY A 357 26.53 -6.04 9.07
N THR A 358 26.08 -5.27 10.05
CA THR A 358 24.79 -5.56 10.70
C THR A 358 23.64 -5.07 9.81
N ARG A 359 22.60 -5.90 9.67
CA ARG A 359 21.36 -5.53 8.96
C ARG A 359 20.34 -4.84 9.88
N LEU A 360 20.67 -4.66 11.15
CA LEU A 360 19.80 -4.09 12.15
C LEU A 360 20.35 -2.72 12.58
N PHE A 361 19.47 -1.77 12.81
CA PHE A 361 19.87 -0.48 13.37
C PHE A 361 20.45 -0.62 14.77
N GLY A 362 19.96 -1.59 15.56
CA GLY A 362 20.49 -1.88 16.87
C GLY A 362 20.50 -0.66 17.79
N ASP A 363 21.70 -0.18 18.10
CA ASP A 363 21.99 0.98 18.94
C ASP A 363 21.91 2.34 18.22
N LYS A 364 21.54 2.38 16.94
CA LYS A 364 21.54 3.63 16.14
C LYS A 364 20.17 4.29 16.06
N VAL A 365 19.10 3.49 15.97
CA VAL A 365 17.72 3.98 15.92
C VAL A 365 16.84 3.10 16.81
N GLU A 366 16.35 3.64 17.89
CA GLU A 366 15.43 2.99 18.82
C GLU A 366 13.97 3.37 18.52
N LYS A 367 13.75 4.66 18.23
CA LYS A 367 12.40 5.23 18.10
C LYS A 367 12.29 6.08 16.84
N ILE A 368 11.12 6.00 16.18
CA ILE A 368 10.76 6.86 15.06
C ILE A 368 9.47 7.58 15.42
N THR A 369 9.44 8.90 15.22
CA THR A 369 8.28 9.75 15.47
C THR A 369 7.84 10.46 14.20
N THR A 370 6.59 10.94 14.21
CA THR A 370 6.07 11.85 13.18
C THR A 370 5.58 13.14 13.81
N VAL A 371 5.81 14.25 13.10
CA VAL A 371 5.23 15.56 13.41
C VAL A 371 4.50 16.03 12.16
N VAL A 372 3.23 16.36 12.33
CA VAL A 372 2.37 16.88 11.24
C VAL A 372 2.21 18.38 11.42
N ASP A 373 2.58 19.14 10.40
CA ASP A 373 2.47 20.60 10.37
C ASP A 373 1.87 21.08 9.05
N GLY A 374 1.27 22.27 9.06
CA GLY A 374 0.66 22.90 7.90
C GLY A 374 -0.87 22.96 7.96
N PRO A 375 -1.49 23.77 7.06
CA PRO A 375 -2.93 23.89 6.98
C PRO A 375 -3.58 22.64 6.39
N GLU A 376 -4.86 22.41 6.76
CA GLU A 376 -5.64 21.26 6.25
C GLU A 376 -5.62 21.18 4.72
N GLY A 377 -5.15 20.03 4.19
CA GLY A 377 -5.00 19.77 2.76
C GLY A 377 -3.62 20.13 2.17
N SER A 378 -2.72 20.71 2.97
CA SER A 378 -1.32 21.02 2.63
C SER A 378 -0.37 20.60 3.74
N GLU A 379 -0.75 19.57 4.50
CA GLU A 379 0.05 19.12 5.62
C GLU A 379 1.38 18.50 5.15
N THR A 380 2.44 18.80 5.89
CA THR A 380 3.74 18.17 5.78
C THR A 380 3.94 17.24 6.96
N VAL A 381 4.42 16.02 6.69
CA VAL A 381 4.76 15.06 7.73
C VAL A 381 6.26 14.95 7.82
N LEU A 382 6.81 15.41 8.92
CA LEU A 382 8.22 15.21 9.25
C LEU A 382 8.38 13.93 10.05
N THR A 383 9.49 13.24 9.84
CA THR A 383 9.88 12.08 10.64
C THR A 383 11.12 12.39 11.45
N GLY A 384 11.20 11.87 12.67
CA GLY A 384 12.35 12.01 13.57
C GLY A 384 12.90 10.63 13.95
N LEU A 385 14.20 10.45 13.82
CA LEU A 385 14.92 9.25 14.21
C LEU A 385 15.66 9.52 15.52
N TYR A 386 15.40 8.71 16.54
CA TYR A 386 16.00 8.81 17.87
C TYR A 386 16.91 7.62 18.12
N SER A 387 18.16 7.88 18.53
CA SER A 387 19.00 6.82 19.06
C SER A 387 18.61 6.46 20.50
N PRO A 388 18.96 5.27 20.99
CA PRO A 388 18.95 5.03 22.44
C PRO A 388 19.93 5.96 23.15
N GLU A 389 19.74 6.15 24.46
CA GLU A 389 20.72 6.76 25.32
C GLU A 389 21.94 5.82 25.44
N THR A 390 23.09 6.30 25.02
CA THR A 390 24.32 5.50 24.94
C THR A 390 25.44 6.16 25.72
N THR A 391 26.12 5.40 26.57
CA THR A 391 27.29 5.88 27.28
C THR A 391 28.51 5.81 26.37
N VAL A 392 29.15 6.95 26.13
CA VAL A 392 30.39 7.10 25.35
C VAL A 392 31.54 7.34 26.28
N SER A 393 32.47 6.40 26.35
CA SER A 393 33.64 6.49 27.25
C SER A 393 34.49 7.73 26.96
N GLY A 394 35.27 8.17 27.95
CA GLY A 394 36.20 9.27 27.78
C GLY A 394 37.17 9.04 26.62
N GLY A 395 37.24 9.97 25.65
CA GLY A 395 37.97 9.82 24.39
C GLY A 395 37.36 8.84 23.40
N GLY A 396 36.17 8.29 23.69
CA GLY A 396 35.48 7.31 22.85
C GLY A 396 34.72 7.93 21.68
N ILE A 397 34.28 7.06 20.77
CA ILE A 397 33.52 7.42 19.55
C ILE A 397 32.24 6.59 19.51
N TYR A 398 31.11 7.26 19.31
CA TYR A 398 29.83 6.62 19.05
C TYR A 398 29.51 6.75 17.57
N ASP A 399 29.48 5.61 16.84
CA ASP A 399 29.15 5.54 15.40
C ASP A 399 27.65 5.40 15.19
N ILE A 400 27.08 6.39 14.51
CA ILE A 400 25.66 6.46 14.11
C ILE A 400 25.49 6.51 12.59
N SER A 401 26.45 5.99 11.85
CA SER A 401 26.45 5.94 10.38
C SER A 401 25.30 5.12 9.82
N MET A 402 24.79 5.54 8.66
CA MET A 402 23.69 4.86 7.94
C MET A 402 23.85 4.96 6.43
N GLY A 403 23.32 3.97 5.74
CA GLY A 403 23.14 3.99 4.30
C GLY A 403 21.76 4.55 3.94
N ILE A 404 21.66 5.14 2.74
CA ILE A 404 20.42 5.70 2.22
C ILE A 404 20.25 5.22 0.78
N TYR A 405 19.07 4.73 0.46
CA TYR A 405 18.59 4.54 -0.90
C TYR A 405 17.69 5.71 -1.28
N ALA A 406 17.94 6.36 -2.41
CA ALA A 406 17.12 7.44 -2.94
C ALA A 406 16.90 7.18 -4.43
N GLY A 407 15.87 6.41 -4.76
CA GLY A 407 15.74 5.90 -6.12
C GLY A 407 14.35 5.40 -6.50
N PRO A 408 14.22 4.87 -7.74
CA PRO A 408 12.98 4.32 -8.27
C PRO A 408 12.64 2.98 -7.61
N LEU A 409 11.34 2.68 -7.50
CA LEU A 409 10.85 1.37 -7.07
C LEU A 409 10.99 0.35 -8.23
N GLU A 410 12.21 0.21 -8.72
CA GLU A 410 12.58 -0.64 -9.84
C GLU A 410 13.17 -1.96 -9.36
N ARG A 411 12.55 -3.06 -9.81
CA ARG A 411 12.96 -4.41 -9.35
C ARG A 411 14.35 -4.80 -9.80
N SER A 412 14.80 -4.32 -10.95
CA SER A 412 16.13 -4.62 -11.47
C SER A 412 17.24 -4.06 -10.57
N VAL A 413 16.98 -2.97 -9.85
CA VAL A 413 17.91 -2.38 -8.88
C VAL A 413 17.77 -3.08 -7.52
N LEU A 414 16.54 -3.16 -6.99
CA LEU A 414 16.29 -3.62 -5.62
C LEU A 414 16.48 -5.14 -5.43
N ASP A 415 16.35 -5.95 -6.49
CA ASP A 415 16.53 -7.41 -6.45
C ASP A 415 17.97 -7.87 -6.72
N THR A 416 18.84 -7.01 -7.30
CA THR A 416 20.15 -7.45 -7.78
C THR A 416 21.32 -6.74 -7.13
N GLU A 417 21.13 -5.52 -6.64
CA GLU A 417 22.23 -4.74 -6.08
C GLU A 417 22.34 -4.87 -4.56
N GLN A 418 23.58 -4.94 -4.07
CA GLN A 418 23.86 -4.83 -2.65
C GLN A 418 24.01 -3.35 -2.25
N PRO A 419 23.57 -2.96 -1.04
CA PRO A 419 23.06 -3.79 0.05
C PRO A 419 21.54 -4.05 -0.03
N TYR A 420 20.83 -3.57 -1.05
CA TYR A 420 19.36 -3.57 -1.15
C TYR A 420 18.78 -4.97 -1.12
N MET A 421 19.45 -5.91 -1.81
CA MET A 421 19.06 -7.32 -1.81
C MET A 421 19.18 -7.94 -0.40
N ALA A 422 20.28 -7.67 0.31
CA ALA A 422 20.48 -8.21 1.67
C ALA A 422 19.47 -7.67 2.69
N LEU A 423 18.98 -6.44 2.46
CA LEU A 423 17.98 -5.75 3.28
C LEU A 423 16.53 -6.07 2.85
N ASN A 424 16.34 -6.87 1.81
CA ASN A 424 15.03 -7.13 1.20
C ASN A 424 14.25 -5.83 0.86
N LEU A 425 14.95 -4.78 0.38
CA LEU A 425 14.31 -3.51 -0.03
C LEU A 425 13.36 -3.68 -1.21
N ARG A 426 13.40 -4.84 -1.90
CA ARG A 426 12.40 -5.22 -2.89
C ARG A 426 10.97 -5.12 -2.35
N ASP A 427 10.75 -5.36 -1.08
CA ASP A 427 9.43 -5.28 -0.46
C ASP A 427 8.85 -3.86 -0.45
N LEU A 428 9.66 -2.82 -0.73
CA LEU A 428 9.16 -1.48 -1.01
C LEU A 428 8.25 -1.46 -2.25
N VAL A 429 8.46 -2.36 -3.21
CA VAL A 429 7.60 -2.51 -4.41
C VAL A 429 6.30 -3.21 -4.00
N LEU A 430 5.29 -2.42 -3.64
CA LEU A 430 4.02 -2.90 -3.14
C LEU A 430 2.88 -2.63 -4.13
N TYR A 431 2.35 -3.67 -4.75
CA TYR A 431 1.20 -3.59 -5.64
C TYR A 431 -0.13 -3.59 -4.86
N GLN A 432 -0.30 -2.62 -3.97
CA GLN A 432 -1.49 -2.55 -3.10
C GLN A 432 -2.19 -1.20 -3.24
N MET A 433 -3.48 -1.24 -3.58
CA MET A 433 -4.29 -0.03 -3.82
C MET A 433 -4.78 0.64 -2.54
N SER A 434 -4.98 -0.07 -1.45
CA SER A 434 -5.29 0.47 -0.12
C SER A 434 -5.15 -0.61 0.95
N SER A 435 -4.93 -0.21 2.20
CA SER A 435 -4.89 -1.09 3.38
C SER A 435 -6.16 -1.92 3.53
N MET A 436 -7.33 -1.34 3.25
CA MET A 436 -8.62 -2.04 3.30
C MET A 436 -8.75 -3.15 2.25
N CYS A 437 -7.99 -3.10 1.15
CA CYS A 437 -7.97 -4.11 0.08
C CYS A 437 -6.76 -5.05 0.16
N ALA A 438 -5.98 -5.04 1.22
CA ALA A 438 -4.80 -5.88 1.40
C ALA A 438 -5.10 -7.38 1.18
N ILE A 439 -6.25 -7.86 1.70
CA ILE A 439 -6.70 -9.25 1.52
C ILE A 439 -7.03 -9.57 0.05
N CYS A 440 -7.39 -8.56 -0.75
CA CYS A 440 -7.76 -8.73 -2.16
C CYS A 440 -6.56 -8.59 -3.09
N THR A 441 -5.43 -8.05 -2.62
CA THR A 441 -4.24 -7.85 -3.44
C THR A 441 -3.39 -9.11 -3.40
N PHE A 442 -3.35 -9.81 -4.51
CA PHE A 442 -2.52 -11.00 -4.65
C PHE A 442 -1.11 -10.60 -5.08
N GLN A 443 -0.31 -10.06 -4.14
CA GLN A 443 1.06 -9.59 -4.39
C GLN A 443 1.89 -10.60 -5.20
N TRP A 444 1.90 -11.88 -4.76
CA TRP A 444 2.62 -12.95 -5.45
C TRP A 444 2.17 -13.14 -6.92
N LEU A 445 0.88 -12.89 -7.20
CA LEU A 445 0.34 -13.00 -8.56
C LEU A 445 0.73 -11.77 -9.39
N ALA A 446 0.70 -10.58 -8.80
CA ALA A 446 1.20 -9.36 -9.43
C ALA A 446 2.68 -9.47 -9.75
N ASP A 447 3.49 -9.98 -8.82
CA ASP A 447 4.91 -10.28 -9.02
C ASP A 447 5.15 -11.25 -10.18
N PHE A 448 4.40 -12.35 -10.21
CA PHE A 448 4.49 -13.32 -11.30
C PHE A 448 4.13 -12.69 -12.65
N LEU A 449 3.06 -11.89 -12.70
CA LEU A 449 2.63 -11.20 -13.91
C LEU A 449 3.62 -10.12 -14.33
N ALA A 450 4.27 -9.43 -13.39
CA ALA A 450 5.35 -8.49 -13.66
C ALA A 450 6.51 -9.18 -14.38
N ILE A 451 6.97 -10.32 -13.84
CA ILE A 451 8.04 -11.10 -14.47
C ILE A 451 7.66 -11.51 -15.90
N VAL A 452 6.44 -12.02 -16.10
CA VAL A 452 5.98 -12.42 -17.44
C VAL A 452 5.91 -11.22 -18.39
N LEU A 453 5.42 -10.07 -17.92
CA LEU A 453 5.30 -8.85 -18.71
C LEU A 453 6.69 -8.32 -19.13
N THR A 454 7.64 -8.26 -18.19
CA THR A 454 9.03 -7.86 -18.45
C THR A 454 9.74 -8.82 -19.41
N LEU A 455 9.50 -10.13 -19.27
CA LEU A 455 10.06 -11.11 -20.22
C LEU A 455 9.49 -10.94 -21.63
N LEU A 456 8.20 -10.65 -21.76
CA LEU A 456 7.56 -10.38 -23.05
C LEU A 456 8.15 -9.14 -23.70
N ASP A 457 8.30 -8.07 -22.93
CA ASP A 457 8.90 -6.83 -23.40
C ASP A 457 10.34 -7.04 -23.83
N ARG A 458 11.18 -7.55 -22.93
CA ARG A 458 12.64 -7.60 -23.12
C ARG A 458 13.10 -8.61 -24.19
N TYR A 459 12.35 -9.72 -24.39
CA TYR A 459 12.85 -10.83 -25.22
C TYR A 459 11.93 -11.21 -26.39
N VAL A 460 10.66 -10.76 -26.41
CA VAL A 460 9.69 -11.24 -27.41
C VAL A 460 9.22 -10.12 -28.32
N VAL A 461 8.81 -9.00 -27.75
CA VAL A 461 8.08 -7.95 -28.50
C VAL A 461 8.81 -6.63 -28.53
N PHE A 462 9.61 -6.34 -27.50
CA PHE A 462 10.36 -5.07 -27.35
C PHE A 462 9.47 -3.82 -27.31
N ASP A 463 8.24 -3.98 -26.77
CA ASP A 463 7.25 -2.90 -26.63
C ASP A 463 6.23 -3.25 -25.56
N TRP A 464 6.03 -2.35 -24.61
CA TRP A 464 5.11 -2.57 -23.48
C TRP A 464 3.64 -2.68 -23.89
N GLY A 465 3.18 -1.91 -24.89
CA GLY A 465 1.80 -1.94 -25.37
C GLY A 465 1.44 -3.29 -25.97
N PHE A 466 2.30 -3.83 -26.84
CA PHE A 466 2.13 -5.18 -27.37
C PHE A 466 2.32 -6.26 -26.33
N SER A 467 3.22 -6.07 -25.36
CA SER A 467 3.44 -7.01 -24.25
C SER A 467 2.17 -7.16 -23.40
N ILE A 468 1.47 -6.06 -23.12
CA ILE A 468 0.17 -6.08 -22.42
C ILE A 468 -0.86 -6.86 -23.23
N ILE A 469 -0.96 -6.63 -24.55
CA ILE A 469 -1.89 -7.35 -25.42
C ILE A 469 -1.61 -8.86 -25.42
N ILE A 470 -0.35 -9.25 -25.58
CA ILE A 470 0.05 -10.67 -25.60
C ILE A 470 -0.19 -11.32 -24.24
N LEU A 471 0.11 -10.64 -23.15
CA LEU A 471 -0.19 -11.13 -21.79
C LEU A 471 -1.68 -11.43 -21.64
N VAL A 472 -2.56 -10.52 -22.11
CA VAL A 472 -4.02 -10.74 -22.14
C VAL A 472 -4.36 -12.01 -22.91
N LEU A 473 -3.79 -12.19 -24.10
CA LEU A 473 -4.05 -13.36 -24.93
C LEU A 473 -3.61 -14.66 -24.25
N ILE A 474 -2.46 -14.66 -23.59
CA ILE A 474 -1.94 -15.83 -22.82
C ILE A 474 -2.91 -16.17 -21.69
N VAL A 475 -3.26 -15.20 -20.85
CA VAL A 475 -4.16 -15.40 -19.71
C VAL A 475 -5.54 -15.88 -20.18
N ARG A 476 -6.09 -15.29 -21.23
CA ARG A 476 -7.36 -15.70 -21.82
C ARG A 476 -7.32 -17.11 -22.40
N THR A 477 -6.22 -17.48 -23.05
CA THR A 477 -6.03 -18.83 -23.61
C THR A 477 -5.98 -19.89 -22.50
N ILE A 478 -5.25 -19.62 -21.43
CA ILE A 478 -5.17 -20.51 -20.26
C ILE A 478 -6.57 -20.67 -19.59
N LEU A 479 -7.33 -19.58 -19.49
CA LEU A 479 -8.67 -19.59 -18.86
C LEU A 479 -9.76 -20.07 -19.81
N HIS A 480 -9.51 -20.17 -21.14
CA HIS A 480 -10.50 -20.52 -22.14
C HIS A 480 -11.30 -21.81 -21.86
N PRO A 481 -10.68 -22.95 -21.47
CA PRO A 481 -11.42 -24.20 -21.24
C PRO A 481 -12.43 -24.06 -20.09
N ILE A 482 -12.09 -23.30 -19.06
CA ILE A 482 -12.97 -23.06 -17.91
C ILE A 482 -14.10 -22.10 -18.32
N THR A 483 -13.76 -21.00 -19.00
CA THR A 483 -14.71 -20.00 -19.51
C THR A 483 -15.72 -20.63 -20.48
N LYS A 484 -15.26 -21.48 -21.41
CA LYS A 484 -16.12 -22.19 -22.37
C LYS A 484 -17.13 -23.09 -21.66
N ARG A 485 -16.68 -23.93 -20.71
CA ARG A 485 -17.58 -24.82 -19.94
C ARG A 485 -18.63 -24.03 -19.16
N SER A 486 -18.22 -22.97 -18.54
CA SER A 486 -19.11 -22.11 -17.76
C SER A 486 -20.14 -21.37 -18.64
N GLN A 487 -19.73 -20.80 -19.77
CA GLN A 487 -20.65 -20.15 -20.71
C GLN A 487 -21.68 -21.14 -21.27
N ILE A 488 -21.28 -22.38 -21.58
CA ILE A 488 -22.21 -23.44 -22.01
C ILE A 488 -23.22 -23.73 -20.91
N ASN A 489 -22.77 -23.88 -19.66
CA ASN A 489 -23.67 -24.14 -18.52
C ASN A 489 -24.63 -22.98 -18.26
N MET A 490 -24.17 -21.73 -18.37
CA MET A 490 -24.99 -20.54 -18.24
C MET A 490 -26.06 -20.44 -19.34
N GLN A 491 -25.72 -20.79 -20.57
CA GLN A 491 -26.69 -20.83 -21.68
C GLN A 491 -27.74 -21.94 -21.47
N ARG A 492 -27.32 -23.12 -21.01
CA ARG A 492 -28.25 -24.23 -20.64
C ARG A 492 -29.19 -23.77 -19.54
N PHE A 493 -28.67 -23.17 -18.50
CA PHE A 493 -29.46 -22.61 -17.40
C PHE A 493 -30.47 -21.58 -17.92
N GLY A 494 -30.05 -20.64 -18.77
CA GLY A 494 -30.93 -19.64 -19.36
C GLY A 494 -32.09 -20.27 -20.17
N LYS A 495 -31.81 -21.30 -20.99
CA LYS A 495 -32.85 -22.02 -21.74
C LYS A 495 -33.85 -22.74 -20.83
N VAL A 496 -33.39 -23.35 -19.74
CA VAL A 496 -34.25 -23.99 -18.75
C VAL A 496 -35.11 -22.98 -18.00
N MET A 497 -34.52 -21.86 -17.57
CA MET A 497 -35.25 -20.79 -16.89
C MET A 497 -36.30 -20.16 -17.77
N GLN A 498 -36.05 -20.04 -19.07
CA GLN A 498 -37.08 -19.58 -20.04
C GLN A 498 -38.27 -20.53 -20.12
N LYS A 499 -38.05 -21.85 -20.10
CA LYS A 499 -39.12 -22.86 -20.04
C LYS A 499 -39.86 -22.85 -18.71
N LEU A 500 -39.18 -22.57 -17.61
CA LEU A 500 -39.75 -22.51 -16.26
C LEU A 500 -40.51 -21.22 -15.95
N LYS A 501 -40.27 -20.14 -16.71
CA LYS A 501 -40.89 -18.84 -16.48
C LYS A 501 -42.42 -18.90 -16.29
N PRO A 502 -43.23 -19.58 -17.16
CA PRO A 502 -44.67 -19.63 -16.96
C PRO A 502 -45.09 -20.33 -15.68
N GLU A 503 -44.32 -21.33 -15.21
CA GLU A 503 -44.63 -22.04 -13.95
C GLU A 503 -44.23 -21.21 -12.74
N ILE A 504 -43.12 -20.49 -12.81
CA ILE A 504 -42.70 -19.54 -11.76
C ILE A 504 -43.72 -18.40 -11.63
N ASP A 505 -44.27 -17.91 -12.75
CA ASP A 505 -45.31 -16.87 -12.75
C ASP A 505 -46.61 -17.37 -12.11
N LYS A 506 -46.99 -18.64 -12.36
CA LYS A 506 -48.10 -19.29 -11.65
C LYS A 506 -47.86 -19.42 -10.15
N LEU A 507 -46.64 -19.76 -9.75
CA LEU A 507 -46.28 -19.83 -8.31
C LEU A 507 -46.32 -18.46 -7.63
N LYS A 508 -45.88 -17.40 -8.28
CA LYS A 508 -45.98 -16.02 -7.76
C LYS A 508 -47.41 -15.57 -7.59
N LYS A 509 -48.29 -15.90 -8.56
CA LYS A 509 -49.72 -15.62 -8.46
C LYS A 509 -50.39 -16.45 -7.33
N LYS A 510 -49.92 -17.67 -7.06
CA LYS A 510 -50.47 -18.54 -6.04
C LYS A 510 -50.09 -18.12 -4.60
N TYR A 511 -48.94 -17.51 -4.42
CA TYR A 511 -48.42 -17.11 -3.10
C TYR A 511 -47.95 -15.63 -3.13
N PRO A 512 -48.84 -14.63 -3.33
CA PRO A 512 -48.46 -13.23 -3.54
C PRO A 512 -47.84 -12.60 -2.31
N ASN A 513 -48.18 -13.05 -1.09
CA ASN A 513 -47.75 -12.47 0.19
C ASN A 513 -46.66 -13.31 0.89
N ASP A 514 -46.14 -14.38 0.29
CA ASP A 514 -45.12 -15.24 0.89
C ASP A 514 -43.90 -15.44 -0.06
N PRO A 515 -43.02 -14.48 -0.15
CA PRO A 515 -41.84 -14.56 -1.04
C PRO A 515 -40.89 -15.70 -0.66
N LYS A 516 -40.82 -16.07 0.62
CA LYS A 516 -39.96 -17.19 1.10
C LYS A 516 -40.49 -18.53 0.59
N ARG A 517 -41.79 -18.69 0.54
CA ARG A 517 -42.42 -19.90 0.03
C ARG A 517 -42.31 -19.99 -1.50
N VAL A 518 -42.49 -18.87 -2.21
CA VAL A 518 -42.25 -18.81 -3.67
C VAL A 518 -40.83 -19.23 -3.98
N GLN A 519 -39.82 -18.71 -3.26
CA GLN A 519 -38.41 -19.05 -3.47
C GLN A 519 -38.14 -20.55 -3.15
N GLY A 520 -38.76 -21.10 -2.11
CA GLY A 520 -38.64 -22.52 -1.77
C GLY A 520 -39.22 -23.43 -2.85
N GLU A 521 -40.44 -23.14 -3.32
CA GLU A 521 -41.11 -23.89 -4.39
C GLU A 521 -40.39 -23.73 -5.74
N GLN A 522 -39.86 -22.52 -6.05
CA GLN A 522 -39.04 -22.29 -7.21
C GLN A 522 -37.77 -23.14 -7.23
N MET A 523 -37.12 -23.30 -6.06
CA MET A 523 -35.94 -24.16 -5.93
C MET A 523 -36.28 -25.66 -6.11
N VAL A 524 -37.43 -26.08 -5.63
CA VAL A 524 -37.93 -27.45 -5.87
C VAL A 524 -38.21 -27.66 -7.35
N LEU A 525 -38.86 -26.70 -8.00
CA LEU A 525 -39.19 -26.76 -9.41
C LEU A 525 -37.91 -26.81 -10.28
N MET A 526 -36.90 -25.98 -9.98
CA MET A 526 -35.58 -26.02 -10.64
C MET A 526 -34.92 -27.40 -10.52
N LYS A 527 -35.03 -28.05 -9.35
CA LYS A 527 -34.48 -29.40 -9.16
C LYS A 527 -35.25 -30.45 -10.00
N GLN A 528 -36.57 -30.32 -10.12
CA GLN A 528 -37.38 -31.24 -10.92
C GLN A 528 -36.99 -31.16 -12.43
N TYR A 529 -36.59 -29.99 -12.92
CA TYR A 529 -36.10 -29.81 -14.27
C TYR A 529 -34.57 -30.07 -14.41
N GLY A 530 -33.96 -30.77 -13.44
CA GLY A 530 -32.57 -31.19 -13.50
C GLY A 530 -31.53 -30.08 -13.37
N VAL A 531 -31.96 -28.89 -12.91
CA VAL A 531 -31.06 -27.78 -12.64
C VAL A 531 -30.32 -28.02 -11.32
N ASN A 532 -29.04 -28.32 -11.39
CA ASN A 532 -28.18 -28.43 -10.21
C ASN A 532 -27.82 -27.01 -9.74
N PRO A 533 -27.91 -26.69 -8.42
CA PRO A 533 -27.44 -25.41 -7.86
C PRO A 533 -25.98 -25.06 -8.24
N LEU A 534 -25.13 -26.08 -8.44
CA LEU A 534 -23.77 -25.89 -8.96
C LEU A 534 -23.72 -25.36 -10.41
N GLN A 535 -24.80 -25.51 -11.19
CA GLN A 535 -24.90 -24.90 -12.53
C GLN A 535 -25.23 -23.42 -12.46
N MET A 536 -25.73 -22.89 -11.33
CA MET A 536 -25.82 -21.46 -11.02
C MET A 536 -24.44 -20.80 -10.84
N LEU A 537 -23.37 -21.58 -10.62
CA LEU A 537 -21.98 -21.11 -10.66
C LEU A 537 -21.50 -20.80 -12.09
N GLY A 538 -22.40 -20.44 -12.99
CA GLY A 538 -22.08 -19.90 -14.31
C GLY A 538 -21.26 -18.60 -14.25
N CYS A 539 -21.24 -17.91 -13.10
CA CYS A 539 -20.38 -16.79 -12.81
C CYS A 539 -18.96 -17.20 -12.29
N LEU A 540 -18.69 -18.50 -12.08
CA LEU A 540 -17.39 -18.99 -11.59
C LEU A 540 -16.18 -18.44 -12.34
N PRO A 541 -16.17 -18.30 -13.70
CA PRO A 541 -15.05 -17.69 -14.40
C PRO A 541 -14.83 -16.25 -14.03
N MET A 542 -15.88 -15.50 -13.71
CA MET A 542 -15.76 -14.11 -13.30
C MET A 542 -15.02 -14.04 -11.94
N PHE A 543 -15.34 -14.93 -11.01
CA PHE A 543 -14.63 -15.02 -9.73
C PHE A 543 -13.19 -15.51 -9.88
N LEU A 544 -12.92 -16.43 -10.78
CA LEU A 544 -11.56 -16.90 -11.08
C LEU A 544 -10.71 -15.83 -11.75
N GLN A 545 -11.33 -14.97 -12.56
CA GLN A 545 -10.67 -13.90 -13.28
C GLN A 545 -10.44 -12.66 -12.40
N MET A 546 -11.23 -12.47 -11.30
CA MET A 546 -11.10 -11.29 -10.43
C MET A 546 -9.69 -11.14 -9.82
N PRO A 547 -9.05 -12.19 -9.25
CA PRO A 547 -7.68 -12.07 -8.74
C PRO A 547 -6.68 -11.62 -9.80
N VAL A 548 -6.80 -12.17 -11.01
CA VAL A 548 -5.92 -11.79 -12.14
C VAL A 548 -6.16 -10.34 -12.55
N TRP A 549 -7.42 -9.92 -12.58
CA TRP A 549 -7.78 -8.55 -12.93
C TRP A 549 -7.28 -7.54 -11.89
N ILE A 550 -7.46 -7.84 -10.59
CA ILE A 550 -6.98 -6.98 -9.51
C ILE A 550 -5.44 -6.91 -9.50
N ALA A 551 -4.77 -8.07 -9.68
CA ALA A 551 -3.32 -8.11 -9.72
C ALA A 551 -2.75 -7.32 -10.90
N LEU A 552 -3.33 -7.46 -12.10
CA LEU A 552 -2.91 -6.68 -13.28
C LEU A 552 -3.25 -5.19 -13.15
N TYR A 553 -4.39 -4.86 -12.53
CA TYR A 553 -4.73 -3.48 -12.24
C TYR A 553 -3.67 -2.83 -11.34
N ALA A 554 -3.34 -3.49 -10.23
CA ALA A 554 -2.34 -2.99 -9.30
C ALA A 554 -0.93 -2.95 -9.94
N LEU A 555 -0.55 -4.00 -10.68
CA LEU A 555 0.71 -4.06 -11.39
C LEU A 555 0.87 -2.87 -12.36
N LEU A 556 -0.07 -2.71 -13.31
CA LEU A 556 0.00 -1.64 -14.31
C LEU A 556 -0.17 -0.24 -13.71
N TYR A 557 -0.65 -0.15 -12.48
CA TYR A 557 -0.71 1.13 -11.76
C TYR A 557 0.63 1.48 -11.09
N PHE A 558 1.33 0.53 -10.48
CA PHE A 558 2.52 0.78 -9.65
C PHE A 558 3.85 0.46 -10.35
N MET A 559 3.85 -0.20 -11.50
CA MET A 559 5.08 -0.61 -12.17
C MET A 559 5.85 0.60 -12.70
N PHE A 560 7.08 0.78 -12.21
CA PHE A 560 7.95 1.87 -12.63
C PHE A 560 8.37 1.72 -14.10
N ASP A 561 8.65 0.50 -14.56
CA ASP A 561 9.15 0.20 -15.91
C ASP A 561 8.23 0.70 -17.05
N ILE A 562 6.94 0.90 -16.80
CA ILE A 562 6.02 1.46 -17.81
C ILE A 562 5.83 2.97 -17.72
N ARG A 563 6.50 3.62 -16.75
CA ARG A 563 6.42 5.06 -16.57
C ARG A 563 7.11 5.78 -17.71
N GLN A 564 6.39 6.67 -18.37
CA GLN A 564 6.88 7.42 -19.55
C GLN A 564 7.36 6.53 -20.71
N GLU A 565 6.80 5.30 -20.78
CA GLU A 565 7.03 4.41 -21.92
C GLU A 565 5.84 4.48 -22.88
N SER A 566 6.16 4.71 -24.17
CA SER A 566 5.16 4.79 -25.21
C SER A 566 4.69 3.41 -25.66
N ALA A 567 3.43 3.30 -26.09
CA ALA A 567 2.93 2.09 -26.70
C ALA A 567 3.21 2.04 -28.21
N PHE A 568 3.29 0.82 -28.74
CA PHE A 568 3.38 0.54 -30.17
C PHE A 568 4.61 1.20 -30.83
N PHE A 569 5.76 1.08 -30.17
CA PHE A 569 7.04 1.65 -30.61
C PHE A 569 7.01 3.18 -30.83
N GLY A 570 6.15 3.88 -30.12
CA GLY A 570 6.02 5.33 -30.24
C GLY A 570 5.49 5.80 -31.60
N VAL A 571 4.79 4.94 -32.36
CA VAL A 571 4.32 5.28 -33.71
C VAL A 571 3.45 6.54 -33.75
N PHE A 572 2.70 6.81 -32.67
CA PHE A 572 1.85 8.00 -32.57
C PHE A 572 2.67 9.28 -32.40
N GLN A 573 3.79 9.21 -31.69
CA GLN A 573 4.73 10.32 -31.49
C GLN A 573 5.48 10.64 -32.79
N MET A 574 5.71 9.66 -33.67
CA MET A 574 6.33 9.88 -35.00
C MET A 574 5.36 10.61 -35.95
N ILE A 575 4.06 10.67 -35.65
CA ILE A 575 3.05 11.36 -36.47
C ILE A 575 2.76 12.74 -35.85
N GLY A 576 3.77 13.64 -35.85
CA GLY A 576 3.60 15.04 -35.48
C GLY A 576 3.45 15.28 -33.97
N ASP A 577 4.30 14.66 -33.15
CA ASP A 577 4.38 14.82 -31.69
C ASP A 577 3.06 14.59 -30.95
N TRP A 578 2.25 13.65 -31.45
CA TRP A 578 0.95 13.35 -30.85
C TRP A 578 1.11 12.64 -29.50
N PRO A 579 0.57 13.20 -28.38
CA PRO A 579 0.77 12.65 -27.04
C PRO A 579 -0.02 11.37 -26.76
N PHE A 580 -0.80 10.87 -27.74
CA PHE A 580 -1.61 9.67 -27.59
C PHE A 580 -0.75 8.44 -27.26
N LEU A 581 -1.00 7.83 -26.11
CA LEU A 581 -0.26 6.65 -25.63
C LEU A 581 1.27 6.87 -25.53
N ALA A 582 1.69 8.10 -25.29
CA ALA A 582 3.11 8.43 -25.08
C ALA A 582 3.60 7.96 -23.69
N ASP A 583 2.69 7.76 -22.75
CA ASP A 583 2.95 7.24 -21.40
C ASP A 583 1.89 6.24 -20.98
N LEU A 584 2.27 4.99 -20.83
CA LEU A 584 1.38 3.92 -20.41
C LEU A 584 0.98 4.01 -18.92
N SER A 585 1.71 4.79 -18.13
CA SER A 585 1.44 5.00 -16.70
C SER A 585 0.49 6.18 -16.44
N SER A 586 0.21 7.00 -17.43
CA SER A 586 -0.72 8.14 -17.38
C SER A 586 -1.96 7.90 -18.25
N ALA A 587 -2.90 8.85 -18.24
CA ALA A 587 -4.06 8.81 -19.13
C ALA A 587 -3.63 8.87 -20.61
N ASP A 588 -4.54 8.53 -21.55
CA ASP A 588 -4.15 8.36 -22.96
C ASP A 588 -3.88 9.66 -23.73
N HIS A 589 -4.30 10.81 -23.19
CA HIS A 589 -4.06 12.15 -23.73
C HIS A 589 -4.33 12.32 -25.26
N PHE A 590 -5.38 11.64 -25.78
CA PHE A 590 -5.65 11.61 -27.22
C PHE A 590 -5.74 13.00 -27.87
N PHE A 591 -6.33 13.97 -27.21
CA PHE A 591 -6.42 15.37 -27.66
C PHE A 591 -5.52 16.31 -26.86
N GLY A 592 -4.46 15.79 -26.23
CA GLY A 592 -3.59 16.57 -25.37
C GLY A 592 -4.16 16.83 -23.97
N THR A 593 -3.52 17.74 -23.25
CA THR A 593 -3.89 18.12 -21.89
C THR A 593 -4.48 19.52 -21.87
N PHE A 594 -5.41 19.78 -20.95
CA PHE A 594 -5.94 21.11 -20.69
C PHE A 594 -4.99 21.88 -19.78
N GLU A 595 -4.73 23.15 -20.08
CA GLU A 595 -3.95 24.03 -19.19
C GLU A 595 -4.60 24.14 -17.80
N ASN A 596 -5.93 24.20 -17.76
CA ASN A 596 -6.69 24.23 -16.52
C ASN A 596 -7.57 22.97 -16.43
N PRO A 597 -7.33 22.05 -15.47
CA PRO A 597 -8.13 20.88 -15.28
C PRO A 597 -9.60 21.23 -14.95
N VAL A 598 -10.55 20.59 -15.62
CA VAL A 598 -11.97 20.77 -15.36
C VAL A 598 -12.41 19.85 -14.25
N GLN A 599 -12.87 20.43 -13.13
CA GLN A 599 -13.51 19.63 -12.08
C GLN A 599 -14.93 19.24 -12.48
N PHE A 600 -15.15 17.92 -12.61
CA PHE A 600 -16.48 17.36 -12.85
C PHE A 600 -16.84 16.41 -11.70
N LEU A 601 -17.77 16.82 -10.84
CA LEU A 601 -18.21 16.10 -9.63
C LEU A 601 -17.02 15.84 -8.68
N PHE A 602 -16.44 14.63 -8.76
CA PHE A 602 -15.30 14.18 -7.95
C PHE A 602 -14.05 13.91 -8.81
N TRP A 603 -14.09 14.20 -10.10
CA TRP A 603 -13.02 13.91 -11.04
C TRP A 603 -12.40 15.20 -11.58
N ASN A 604 -11.08 15.25 -11.59
CA ASN A 604 -10.31 16.25 -12.32
C ASN A 604 -10.07 15.73 -13.75
N ILE A 605 -10.73 16.34 -14.71
CA ILE A 605 -10.54 16.03 -16.13
C ILE A 605 -9.41 16.89 -16.65
N THR A 606 -8.27 16.26 -16.91
CA THR A 606 -7.04 16.92 -17.38
C THR A 606 -6.93 16.97 -18.91
N GLY A 607 -7.79 16.26 -19.63
CA GLY A 607 -7.78 16.18 -21.09
C GLY A 607 -8.91 15.29 -21.60
N ILE A 608 -9.02 15.15 -22.92
CA ILE A 608 -10.01 14.24 -23.54
C ILE A 608 -9.32 12.91 -23.83
N ASN A 609 -9.70 11.88 -23.07
CA ASN A 609 -9.18 10.53 -23.16
C ASN A 609 -10.13 9.65 -23.99
N ILE A 610 -9.60 9.02 -25.06
CA ILE A 610 -10.41 8.22 -26.00
C ILE A 610 -10.61 6.77 -25.54
N LEU A 611 -9.61 6.17 -24.88
CA LEU A 611 -9.68 4.77 -24.46
C LEU A 611 -10.83 4.48 -23.51
N PRO A 612 -11.13 5.28 -22.48
CA PRO A 612 -12.30 5.07 -21.62
C PRO A 612 -13.63 5.18 -22.39
N ILE A 613 -13.71 6.07 -23.39
CA ILE A 613 -14.89 6.23 -24.24
C ILE A 613 -15.09 4.96 -25.09
N LEU A 614 -14.02 4.47 -25.75
CA LEU A 614 -14.05 3.21 -26.50
C LEU A 614 -14.40 2.02 -25.61
N MET A 615 -13.91 2.02 -24.38
CA MET A 615 -14.25 1.00 -23.37
C MET A 615 -15.74 0.97 -23.07
N GLY A 616 -16.41 2.13 -22.93
CA GLY A 616 -17.86 2.24 -22.79
C GLY A 616 -18.59 1.63 -23.98
N GLY A 617 -18.13 1.91 -25.21
CA GLY A 617 -18.67 1.31 -26.45
C GLY A 617 -18.50 -0.22 -26.47
N ILE A 618 -17.33 -0.72 -26.09
CA ILE A 618 -17.06 -2.17 -26.01
C ILE A 618 -17.92 -2.83 -24.93
N PHE A 619 -18.09 -2.22 -23.77
CA PHE A 619 -18.97 -2.74 -22.73
C PHE A 619 -20.44 -2.79 -23.16
N PHE A 620 -20.90 -1.79 -23.91
CA PHE A 620 -22.23 -1.83 -24.51
C PHE A 620 -22.38 -3.02 -25.45
N VAL A 621 -21.41 -3.25 -26.34
CA VAL A 621 -21.39 -4.41 -27.27
C VAL A 621 -21.31 -5.71 -26.46
N GLN A 622 -20.46 -5.78 -25.45
CA GLN A 622 -20.30 -6.95 -24.57
C GLN A 622 -21.60 -7.32 -23.85
N GLN A 623 -22.33 -6.33 -23.32
CA GLN A 623 -23.65 -6.54 -22.71
C GLN A 623 -24.65 -7.14 -23.69
N LYS A 624 -24.65 -6.68 -24.93
CA LYS A 624 -25.53 -7.20 -25.98
C LYS A 624 -25.24 -8.67 -26.32
N TYR A 625 -23.95 -9.07 -26.32
CA TYR A 625 -23.54 -10.43 -26.70
C TYR A 625 -23.40 -11.39 -25.54
N MET A 626 -23.10 -10.93 -24.32
CA MET A 626 -22.88 -11.81 -23.16
C MET A 626 -24.10 -11.98 -22.27
N SER A 627 -25.01 -11.00 -22.21
CA SER A 627 -26.19 -11.11 -21.34
C SER A 627 -27.22 -12.07 -21.99
N PRO A 628 -27.60 -13.15 -21.31
CA PRO A 628 -28.73 -13.96 -21.74
C PRO A 628 -29.99 -13.13 -21.59
N GLN A 629 -30.72 -12.92 -22.69
CA GLN A 629 -31.97 -12.14 -22.74
C GLN A 629 -33.11 -12.71 -21.88
N SER A 630 -32.90 -13.87 -21.25
CA SER A 630 -33.98 -14.68 -20.64
C SER A 630 -33.85 -14.85 -19.11
N MET A 631 -32.93 -14.18 -18.43
CA MET A 631 -32.77 -14.37 -16.97
C MET A 631 -33.72 -13.55 -16.10
N ALA A 632 -34.35 -12.51 -16.61
CA ALA A 632 -35.30 -11.74 -15.83
C ALA A 632 -36.62 -12.47 -15.68
N THR A 633 -36.88 -12.96 -14.50
CA THR A 633 -38.15 -13.64 -14.14
C THR A 633 -39.12 -12.71 -13.40
N SER A 634 -38.70 -11.47 -13.10
CA SER A 634 -39.57 -10.46 -12.49
C SER A 634 -39.24 -9.06 -13.01
N PRO A 635 -40.18 -8.08 -12.96
CA PRO A 635 -39.95 -6.68 -13.30
C PRO A 635 -38.80 -6.04 -12.47
N GLU A 636 -38.67 -6.45 -11.20
CA GLU A 636 -37.60 -5.94 -10.33
C GLU A 636 -36.22 -6.42 -10.81
N GLN A 637 -36.11 -7.68 -11.24
CA GLN A 637 -34.85 -8.22 -11.80
C GLN A 637 -34.49 -7.56 -13.12
N GLU A 638 -35.50 -7.23 -13.95
CA GLU A 638 -35.31 -6.51 -15.20
C GLU A 638 -34.76 -5.10 -14.90
N SER A 639 -35.35 -4.42 -13.92
CA SER A 639 -34.89 -3.11 -13.45
C SER A 639 -33.46 -3.14 -12.94
N GLN A 640 -33.13 -4.13 -12.10
CA GLN A 640 -31.75 -4.33 -11.59
C GLN A 640 -30.76 -4.60 -12.72
N GLN A 641 -31.12 -5.42 -13.71
CA GLN A 641 -30.27 -5.67 -14.88
C GLN A 641 -30.06 -4.41 -15.70
N LYS A 642 -31.08 -3.56 -15.85
CA LYS A 642 -30.98 -2.28 -16.56
C LYS A 642 -30.04 -1.32 -15.82
N ILE A 643 -30.16 -1.19 -14.49
CA ILE A 643 -29.28 -0.37 -13.67
C ILE A 643 -27.83 -0.88 -13.77
N MET A 644 -27.61 -2.19 -13.60
CA MET A 644 -26.28 -2.78 -13.73
C MET A 644 -25.66 -2.55 -15.10
N ARG A 645 -26.46 -2.59 -16.17
CA ARG A 645 -26.02 -2.29 -17.54
C ARG A 645 -25.56 -0.84 -17.67
N ILE A 646 -26.35 0.11 -17.18
CA ILE A 646 -26.02 1.53 -17.21
C ILE A 646 -24.75 1.78 -16.40
N MET A 647 -24.66 1.20 -15.20
CA MET A 647 -23.49 1.33 -14.34
C MET A 647 -22.22 0.82 -15.02
N MET A 648 -22.28 -0.34 -15.70
CA MET A 648 -21.12 -0.90 -16.36
C MET A 648 -20.72 -0.13 -17.63
N VAL A 649 -21.68 0.38 -18.39
CA VAL A 649 -21.42 1.06 -19.67
C VAL A 649 -21.02 2.53 -19.46
N VAL A 650 -21.53 3.19 -18.43
CA VAL A 650 -21.33 4.63 -18.20
C VAL A 650 -20.44 4.91 -17.00
N MET A 651 -20.80 4.38 -15.83
CA MET A 651 -20.09 4.70 -14.58
C MET A 651 -18.67 4.12 -14.53
N PHE A 652 -18.47 2.91 -15.04
CA PHE A 652 -17.16 2.27 -15.00
C PHE A 652 -16.12 2.97 -15.89
N PRO A 653 -16.41 3.30 -17.18
CA PRO A 653 -15.54 4.16 -17.99
C PRO A 653 -15.30 5.55 -17.39
N LEU A 654 -16.33 6.15 -16.78
CA LEU A 654 -16.19 7.44 -16.12
C LEU A 654 -15.26 7.37 -14.90
N MET A 655 -15.38 6.30 -14.10
CA MET A 655 -14.49 6.06 -12.95
C MET A 655 -13.03 5.85 -13.38
N LEU A 656 -12.80 5.27 -14.55
CA LEU A 656 -11.47 5.03 -15.11
C LEU A 656 -11.05 6.09 -16.13
N TYR A 657 -11.72 7.25 -16.15
CA TYR A 657 -11.46 8.27 -17.18
C TYR A 657 -10.04 8.81 -17.16
N SER A 658 -9.46 8.99 -15.97
CA SER A 658 -8.08 9.45 -15.76
C SER A 658 -7.14 8.30 -15.35
N ALA A 659 -7.56 7.04 -15.53
CA ALA A 659 -6.71 5.90 -15.20
C ALA A 659 -5.57 5.73 -16.21
N PRO A 660 -4.46 5.08 -15.81
CA PRO A 660 -3.34 4.78 -16.71
C PRO A 660 -3.76 4.13 -18.02
N SER A 661 -3.18 4.59 -19.13
CA SER A 661 -3.51 4.11 -20.47
C SER A 661 -3.16 2.63 -20.68
N GLY A 662 -2.10 2.13 -20.05
CA GLY A 662 -1.77 0.70 -20.02
C GLY A 662 -2.85 -0.16 -19.41
N LEU A 663 -3.49 0.31 -18.32
CA LEU A 663 -4.61 -0.37 -17.69
C LEU A 663 -5.87 -0.34 -18.58
N THR A 664 -6.20 0.81 -19.15
CA THR A 664 -7.35 0.93 -20.04
C THR A 664 -7.16 0.11 -21.31
N LEU A 665 -5.94 0.03 -21.86
CA LEU A 665 -5.56 -0.83 -22.98
C LEU A 665 -5.75 -2.32 -22.64
N TYR A 666 -5.31 -2.74 -21.44
CA TYR A 666 -5.55 -4.10 -20.94
C TYR A 666 -7.04 -4.43 -20.88
N ILE A 667 -7.86 -3.57 -20.28
CA ILE A 667 -9.31 -3.79 -20.13
C ILE A 667 -9.98 -3.83 -21.50
N LEU A 668 -9.62 -2.93 -22.40
CA LEU A 668 -10.13 -2.84 -23.77
C LEU A 668 -9.82 -4.13 -24.53
N THR A 669 -8.57 -4.56 -24.52
CA THR A 669 -8.09 -5.79 -25.17
C THR A 669 -8.79 -7.02 -24.59
N SER A 670 -8.82 -7.14 -23.28
CA SER A 670 -9.45 -8.26 -22.58
C SER A 670 -10.94 -8.36 -22.88
N SER A 671 -11.65 -7.24 -22.92
CA SER A 671 -13.08 -7.19 -23.26
C SER A 671 -13.33 -7.54 -24.73
N THR A 672 -12.50 -7.05 -25.65
CA THR A 672 -12.59 -7.34 -27.07
C THR A 672 -12.37 -8.84 -27.34
N VAL A 673 -11.31 -9.43 -26.77
CA VAL A 673 -11.04 -10.87 -26.87
C VAL A 673 -12.21 -11.67 -26.26
N GLY A 674 -12.76 -11.23 -25.11
CA GLY A 674 -13.93 -11.86 -24.48
C GLY A 674 -15.17 -11.86 -25.37
N ILE A 675 -15.42 -10.80 -26.14
CA ILE A 675 -16.53 -10.73 -27.11
C ILE A 675 -16.31 -11.73 -28.26
N LEU A 676 -15.08 -11.79 -28.79
CA LEU A 676 -14.73 -12.72 -29.87
C LEU A 676 -14.88 -14.18 -29.44
N GLU A 677 -14.38 -14.49 -28.25
CA GLU A 677 -14.51 -15.80 -27.60
C GLU A 677 -15.99 -16.17 -27.40
N SER A 678 -16.78 -15.27 -26.84
CA SER A 678 -18.21 -15.51 -26.62
C SER A 678 -18.98 -15.72 -27.92
N ARG A 679 -18.64 -15.00 -29.00
CA ARG A 679 -19.23 -15.23 -30.33
C ARG A 679 -18.90 -16.62 -30.87
N ARG A 680 -17.65 -17.08 -30.73
CA ARG A 680 -17.23 -18.44 -31.15
C ARG A 680 -17.96 -19.52 -30.35
N ILE A 681 -18.04 -19.34 -29.03
CA ILE A 681 -18.71 -20.28 -28.12
C ILE A 681 -20.21 -20.35 -28.45
N ARG A 682 -20.89 -19.23 -28.72
CA ARG A 682 -22.31 -19.20 -29.12
C ARG A 682 -22.56 -19.95 -30.43
N LYS A 683 -21.76 -19.70 -31.47
CA LYS A 683 -21.86 -20.47 -32.72
C LYS A 683 -21.75 -21.97 -32.49
N HIS A 684 -20.85 -22.38 -31.59
CA HIS A 684 -20.69 -23.80 -31.21
C HIS A 684 -21.92 -24.33 -30.46
N ILE A 685 -22.49 -23.52 -29.55
CA ILE A 685 -23.69 -23.91 -28.77
C ILE A 685 -24.93 -24.02 -29.67
N ASP A 686 -25.06 -23.14 -30.67
CA ASP A 686 -26.17 -23.15 -31.58
C ASP A 686 -26.10 -24.35 -32.56
N SER A 687 -24.91 -24.88 -32.83
CA SER A 687 -24.68 -26.09 -33.66
C SER A 687 -24.88 -27.40 -32.89
N VAL A 688 -24.91 -27.39 -31.55
CA VAL A 688 -25.12 -28.58 -30.72
C VAL A 688 -26.51 -28.54 -30.12
N PRO A 689 -27.38 -29.53 -30.36
CA PRO A 689 -28.69 -29.57 -29.73
C PRO A 689 -28.52 -29.70 -28.21
N ILE A 690 -28.75 -28.60 -27.51
CA ILE A 690 -28.74 -28.56 -26.05
C ILE A 690 -30.14 -28.94 -25.58
N GLU A 691 -30.43 -30.21 -25.54
CA GLU A 691 -31.62 -30.68 -24.83
C GLU A 691 -31.42 -30.47 -23.34
N PRO A 692 -32.38 -29.80 -22.67
CA PRO A 692 -32.36 -29.82 -21.19
C PRO A 692 -32.52 -31.29 -20.78
N ASN A 693 -31.69 -31.75 -19.85
CA ASN A 693 -31.88 -33.05 -19.19
C ASN A 693 -33.16 -32.93 -18.33
N VAL A 694 -34.29 -32.94 -18.96
CA VAL A 694 -35.58 -32.96 -18.29
C VAL A 694 -35.77 -34.39 -17.81
N ALA A 695 -35.69 -34.60 -16.52
CA ALA A 695 -36.14 -35.89 -15.93
C ALA A 695 -37.56 -36.14 -16.42
N GLN A 696 -37.78 -37.28 -17.08
CA GLN A 696 -39.10 -37.63 -17.51
C GLN A 696 -40.09 -37.68 -16.30
N PRO A 697 -41.33 -37.30 -16.45
CA PRO A 697 -42.29 -37.28 -15.35
C PRO A 697 -42.31 -38.55 -14.50
N ASP A 698 -41.97 -39.69 -15.08
CA ASP A 698 -41.95 -41.00 -14.44
C ASP A 698 -40.68 -41.23 -13.55
N GLU A 699 -39.69 -40.36 -13.59
CA GLU A 699 -38.52 -40.40 -12.74
C GLU A 699 -38.65 -39.48 -11.51
N ILE A 700 -39.73 -38.68 -11.44
CA ILE A 700 -40.01 -37.77 -10.33
C ILE A 700 -40.37 -38.61 -9.09
N GLY A 701 -39.38 -38.82 -8.21
CA GLY A 701 -39.56 -39.64 -6.99
C GLY A 701 -38.57 -40.78 -6.83
N ARG A 702 -37.80 -41.13 -7.88
CA ARG A 702 -36.73 -42.13 -7.75
C ARG A 702 -35.48 -41.53 -7.12
N LYS A 703 -34.92 -42.25 -6.12
CA LYS A 703 -33.64 -41.86 -5.52
C LYS A 703 -32.51 -41.85 -6.57
N PRO A 704 -31.61 -40.89 -6.53
CA PRO A 704 -30.46 -40.82 -7.46
C PRO A 704 -29.69 -42.16 -7.51
N LYS A 705 -29.26 -42.55 -8.72
CA LYS A 705 -28.55 -43.83 -8.93
C LYS A 705 -27.12 -43.82 -8.42
N ASP A 706 -26.51 -42.66 -8.23
CA ASP A 706 -25.12 -42.50 -7.78
C ASP A 706 -25.02 -42.46 -6.22
N LYS A 707 -23.89 -42.91 -5.68
CA LYS A 707 -23.67 -42.98 -4.21
C LYS A 707 -23.72 -41.58 -3.55
N GLN A 708 -23.22 -40.54 -4.22
CA GLN A 708 -23.22 -39.19 -3.66
C GLN A 708 -24.60 -38.54 -3.66
N GLY A 709 -25.38 -38.72 -4.71
CA GLY A 709 -26.73 -38.22 -4.81
C GLY A 709 -27.66 -38.88 -3.79
N ARG A 710 -27.46 -40.20 -3.48
CA ARG A 710 -28.21 -40.89 -2.44
C ARG A 710 -27.91 -40.37 -1.03
N ALA A 711 -26.63 -40.22 -0.70
CA ALA A 711 -26.21 -39.70 0.60
C ALA A 711 -26.76 -38.28 0.86
N TRP A 712 -26.75 -37.44 -0.18
CA TRP A 712 -27.32 -36.09 -0.09
C TRP A 712 -28.84 -36.09 0.03
N ALA A 713 -29.54 -36.93 -0.73
CA ALA A 713 -31.00 -37.08 -0.64
C ALA A 713 -31.43 -37.57 0.75
N ASP A 714 -30.71 -38.52 1.30
CA ASP A 714 -30.98 -39.07 2.65
C ASP A 714 -30.70 -38.03 3.77
N ALA A 715 -29.63 -37.22 3.59
CA ALA A 715 -29.33 -36.12 4.51
C ALA A 715 -30.42 -35.02 4.50
N MET A 716 -30.96 -34.70 3.31
CA MET A 716 -32.03 -33.71 3.18
C MET A 716 -33.37 -34.25 3.71
N GLU A 717 -33.67 -35.51 3.54
CA GLU A 717 -34.85 -36.15 4.11
C GLU A 717 -34.79 -36.19 5.65
N ALA A 718 -33.61 -36.47 6.21
CA ALA A 718 -33.37 -36.43 7.66
C ALA A 718 -33.53 -35.00 8.22
N ARG A 719 -33.08 -33.98 7.47
CA ARG A 719 -33.25 -32.58 7.84
C ARG A 719 -34.72 -32.15 7.79
N ARG A 720 -35.47 -32.58 6.78
CA ARG A 720 -36.90 -32.33 6.64
C ARG A 720 -37.70 -32.95 7.80
N LYS A 721 -37.41 -34.21 8.20
CA LYS A 721 -37.99 -34.88 9.37
C LYS A 721 -37.66 -34.15 10.68
N LYS A 722 -36.43 -33.65 10.87
CA LYS A 722 -36.05 -32.84 12.03
C LYS A 722 -36.84 -31.52 12.11
N VAL A 723 -37.03 -30.82 10.98
CA VAL A 723 -37.81 -29.57 10.92
C VAL A 723 -39.30 -29.83 11.20
N GLN A 724 -39.88 -30.89 10.65
CA GLN A 724 -41.26 -31.25 10.90
C GLN A 724 -41.48 -31.66 12.35
N ASN A 725 -40.56 -32.39 12.97
CA ASN A 725 -40.62 -32.77 14.39
C ASN A 725 -40.45 -31.56 15.32
N LYS A 726 -39.65 -30.58 14.92
CA LYS A 726 -39.48 -29.33 15.67
C LYS A 726 -40.74 -28.44 15.57
N ALA A 727 -41.41 -28.47 14.41
CA ALA A 727 -42.68 -27.75 14.19
C ALA A 727 -43.83 -28.42 15.00
N LYS A 728 -43.89 -29.76 15.01
CA LYS A 728 -44.84 -30.49 15.86
C LYS A 728 -44.61 -30.27 17.37
N LYS A 729 -43.36 -30.26 17.85
CA LYS A 729 -43.04 -29.91 19.24
C LYS A 729 -43.43 -28.48 19.62
N ARG A 730 -43.32 -27.52 18.70
CA ARG A 730 -43.75 -26.13 18.93
C ARG A 730 -45.27 -25.96 18.96
N SER A 731 -46.01 -26.75 18.18
CA SER A 731 -47.47 -26.72 18.20
C SER A 731 -48.04 -27.37 19.46
N PHE A 732 -47.37 -28.38 20.03
CA PHE A 732 -47.76 -28.99 21.34
C PHE A 732 -47.49 -28.04 22.51
N LYS A 733 -46.41 -27.28 22.48
CA LYS A 733 -46.05 -26.33 23.56
C LYS A 733 -46.85 -25.00 23.54
N LYS A 734 -47.74 -24.83 22.57
CA LYS A 734 -48.67 -23.68 22.48
C LYS A 734 -50.10 -24.04 22.87
N ARG A 735 -50.32 -25.27 23.34
CA ARG A 735 -51.64 -25.76 23.77
C ARG A 735 -51.75 -26.03 25.29
N ASP A 736 -50.62 -25.93 25.98
CA ASP A 736 -50.53 -25.78 27.43
C ASP A 736 -50.14 -24.34 27.76
#